data_a002606dddd665ae5d810d166bab150d
#
_entry.id   a002606dddd665ae5d810d166bab150d
#
_cell.length_a   1.000
_cell.length_b   1.000
_cell.length_c   1.000
_cell.angle_alpha   90.00
_cell.angle_beta   90.00
_cell.angle_gamma   90.00
#
_symmetry.space_group_name_H-M   'P 1'
#
loop_
_entity.id
_entity.type
_entity.pdbx_description
1 polymer ?
#
loop_
_entity_poly.entity_id
_entity_poly.type
_entity_poly.pdbx_seq_one_letter_code
_entity_poly.pdbx_strand_id
1 'polypeptide(L)'
;VALTAVGLASASAGAGPGVFPAAFVDPSTGSSAVSNLGATNGWKVLTSATATQSGATISTPGFSTSGWLTVPNDGGGAPGTEVSALLQNGTCPNVFMSTNMKTCFGQMTKVGADTIPQFAVPWWYRTDFSAPPAGQDAKLVVNGVVGAADVWVDGSQVATSATVTGAYARNVFDITGLLRSGTNSLAIEMHPNDPTKMLTLDNVDWSQIPPDNNTGIQFPVQLQVGSPLVVGNAHVVQSTATNLSSSALTVKADVTNTSSASQTGTVAVTITPPGGTPITVSQSATVAANSTKTVTFTPSAFPSLTITGPQIWWPYQLGAQPLYTLATSVAQGGTTLNSTSETFGIRTVTSSLVGPSTAAPSGVRAFKINNVPIVIRGGGWDPDLFLRYDPADTAKQIGLMKAMGVNTVRLEGHLAPADWYQQMDAAGILVNAGYQCCNFWEATSYTTAQNAVYQASAQAVGQTLRNHPSVFSFQWSDNAPTANQETLALNGFAAADYPGPFISSAEYNSSPQLGAAGEKEGPYDWVPPNYWYDTSHFDSGDSTLTNAGGSWGFDSEQSGGHTVPTLDSINRFLSSADQSALWQTPSANQFHANYEGTGHTGYAFGTLFNLDTAITNRYGAWSSLSQYVEEAQVQNYEDTRAQFEAFVDHSTNSAAPATGTIYWQMNKGWPTLLWSLYNNDGDQAGAYFGVQKANKPLHAIFALDDKTVTVDNLGGTTRSGVTVEAKVYNTAGTVLDDKTSGSLSLASQKVMNKVVTPTVPTAANTVYFVELLVRQNGNLVDRNVYWASTTPDITNWSSTIGQPQAVMTQYANLKALQSLPQSSITATATTTSQAGPAGADRLVTVTVTNNSATPTVGFFLRADLRRGTASGTELSGDNELQSSLWSDNDVTLWPGESETLTATYKSADLQGATPVVSVSGWNAPRIDVVAG
;
A
#
# COMPACT_ATOMS: atom_id res chain seq x y z
N VAL A 1 -30.12 -12.81 -8.86
CA VAL A 1 -30.46 -13.60 -10.04
C VAL A 1 -29.73 -14.94 -9.89
N ALA A 2 -30.50 -16.04 -9.80
CA ALA A 2 -29.95 -17.38 -9.62
C ALA A 2 -29.31 -17.84 -10.95
N LEU A 3 -28.02 -18.16 -10.93
CA LEU A 3 -27.34 -18.81 -12.05
C LEU A 3 -27.64 -20.31 -12.00
N THR A 4 -28.30 -20.80 -13.01
CA THR A 4 -28.45 -22.22 -13.33
C THR A 4 -27.14 -22.76 -13.88
N ALA A 5 -26.61 -23.82 -13.25
CA ALA A 5 -25.43 -24.53 -13.72
C ALA A 5 -25.71 -25.24 -15.05
N VAL A 6 -25.00 -24.86 -16.10
CA VAL A 6 -24.94 -25.62 -17.37
C VAL A 6 -23.72 -26.53 -17.29
N GLY A 7 -23.97 -27.86 -17.29
CA GLY A 7 -22.91 -28.86 -17.32
C GLY A 7 -22.17 -28.84 -18.66
N LEU A 8 -20.87 -28.61 -18.66
CA LEU A 8 -19.97 -28.74 -19.80
C LEU A 8 -19.32 -30.13 -19.76
N ALA A 9 -19.53 -30.89 -20.83
CA ALA A 9 -18.91 -32.16 -21.07
C ALA A 9 -17.39 -31.97 -21.31
N SER A 10 -16.57 -32.76 -20.60
CA SER A 10 -15.12 -32.78 -20.75
C SER A 10 -14.73 -33.44 -22.09
N ALA A 11 -14.09 -32.65 -22.96
CA ALA A 11 -13.34 -33.17 -24.09
C ALA A 11 -11.92 -33.54 -23.63
N SER A 12 -11.55 -34.80 -23.71
CA SER A 12 -10.20 -35.31 -23.44
C SER A 12 -9.24 -34.87 -24.55
N ALA A 13 -8.36 -33.93 -24.27
CA ALA A 13 -7.17 -33.66 -25.09
C ALA A 13 -6.00 -34.49 -24.57
N GLY A 14 -5.22 -35.09 -25.47
CA GLY A 14 -4.18 -36.04 -25.17
C GLY A 14 -3.07 -35.53 -24.22
N ALA A 15 -2.65 -36.41 -23.34
CA ALA A 15 -1.71 -36.21 -22.27
C ALA A 15 -0.28 -35.93 -22.77
N GLY A 16 0.16 -34.66 -22.64
CA GLY A 16 1.55 -34.38 -22.36
C GLY A 16 1.87 -34.66 -20.89
N PRO A 17 3.14 -34.61 -20.40
CA PRO A 17 3.47 -34.96 -19.03
C PRO A 17 2.61 -34.12 -18.07
N GLY A 18 1.83 -34.83 -17.25
CA GLY A 18 0.63 -34.29 -16.61
C GLY A 18 0.89 -33.12 -15.67
N VAL A 19 0.29 -32.01 -16.00
CA VAL A 19 -0.01 -30.94 -15.04
C VAL A 19 -1.22 -31.43 -14.22
N PHE A 20 -0.96 -31.94 -13.04
CA PHE A 20 -2.04 -32.27 -12.10
C PHE A 20 -2.50 -31.01 -11.38
N PRO A 21 -3.79 -30.79 -11.15
CA PRO A 21 -4.23 -29.85 -10.14
C PRO A 21 -3.81 -30.37 -8.76
N ALA A 22 -2.62 -29.98 -8.29
CA ALA A 22 -2.16 -30.34 -6.96
C ALA A 22 -2.93 -29.53 -5.92
N ALA A 23 -3.16 -30.12 -4.75
CA ALA A 23 -3.60 -29.38 -3.59
C ALA A 23 -2.62 -28.24 -3.34
N PHE A 24 -3.14 -27.02 -3.36
CA PHE A 24 -2.35 -25.84 -3.07
C PHE A 24 -2.15 -25.74 -1.56
N VAL A 25 -0.91 -25.55 -1.14
CA VAL A 25 -0.58 -25.08 0.19
C VAL A 25 -0.18 -23.64 0.03
N ASP A 26 -0.96 -22.73 0.61
CA ASP A 26 -0.63 -21.31 0.67
C ASP A 26 0.79 -21.14 1.24
N PRO A 27 1.67 -20.32 0.64
CA PRO A 27 3.00 -20.05 1.19
C PRO A 27 2.99 -19.56 2.63
N SER A 28 1.89 -18.93 3.07
CA SER A 28 1.68 -18.42 4.43
C SER A 28 1.31 -19.50 5.43
N THR A 29 1.00 -20.74 5.00
CA THR A 29 0.55 -21.78 5.91
C THR A 29 1.71 -22.52 6.53
N GLY A 30 1.67 -22.69 7.85
CA GLY A 30 2.60 -23.55 8.58
C GLY A 30 2.35 -25.04 8.27
N SER A 31 2.80 -25.51 7.12
CA SER A 31 2.74 -26.93 6.76
C SER A 31 4.09 -27.60 6.96
N SER A 32 4.13 -28.71 7.70
CA SER A 32 5.35 -29.50 7.85
C SER A 32 5.80 -30.20 6.54
N ALA A 33 4.96 -30.16 5.51
CA ALA A 33 5.20 -30.82 4.22
C ALA A 33 5.68 -29.83 3.13
N VAL A 34 5.80 -28.54 3.44
CA VAL A 34 6.24 -27.52 2.48
C VAL A 34 7.48 -26.82 3.01
N SER A 35 8.48 -26.68 2.15
CA SER A 35 9.69 -25.91 2.46
C SER A 35 10.03 -24.98 1.30
N ASN A 36 10.42 -23.75 1.63
CA ASN A 36 10.94 -22.80 0.65
C ASN A 36 12.38 -23.21 0.27
N LEU A 37 12.60 -23.46 -1.01
CA LEU A 37 13.93 -23.75 -1.51
C LEU A 37 14.82 -22.50 -1.37
N GLY A 38 16.12 -22.71 -1.15
CA GLY A 38 17.05 -21.62 -0.85
C GLY A 38 17.08 -21.17 0.62
N ALA A 39 16.17 -21.58 1.46
CA ALA A 39 16.07 -21.12 2.86
C ALA A 39 17.33 -21.47 3.70
N THR A 40 18.02 -22.57 3.40
CA THR A 40 19.22 -22.99 4.15
C THR A 40 20.51 -22.58 3.47
N ASN A 41 20.62 -22.80 2.14
CA ASN A 41 21.86 -22.66 1.39
C ASN A 41 21.90 -21.38 0.53
N GLY A 42 20.82 -20.64 0.48
CA GLY A 42 20.62 -19.53 -0.46
C GLY A 42 20.52 -20.02 -1.90
N TRP A 43 20.49 -19.06 -2.79
CA TRP A 43 20.55 -19.24 -4.23
C TRP A 43 21.89 -18.82 -4.76
N LYS A 44 22.35 -19.49 -5.82
CA LYS A 44 23.50 -19.09 -6.62
C LYS A 44 22.99 -18.48 -7.91
N VAL A 45 23.36 -17.23 -8.18
CA VAL A 45 22.82 -16.45 -9.30
C VAL A 45 23.94 -15.97 -10.20
N LEU A 46 23.81 -16.16 -11.52
CA LEU A 46 24.79 -15.68 -12.50
C LEU A 46 24.16 -15.56 -13.89
N THR A 47 24.58 -14.54 -14.65
CA THR A 47 24.15 -14.35 -16.03
C THR A 47 24.57 -15.50 -16.94
N SER A 48 23.72 -15.91 -17.87
CA SER A 48 24.00 -16.95 -18.86
C SER A 48 25.12 -16.55 -19.83
N ALA A 49 25.39 -15.26 -19.99
CA ALA A 49 26.55 -14.78 -20.74
C ALA A 49 27.88 -15.24 -20.12
N THR A 50 27.90 -15.51 -18.81
CA THR A 50 29.10 -16.05 -18.11
C THR A 50 28.95 -17.55 -17.85
N ALA A 51 27.79 -18.01 -17.38
CA ALA A 51 27.48 -19.43 -17.16
C ALA A 51 26.90 -20.03 -18.45
N THR A 52 27.75 -20.36 -19.39
CA THR A 52 27.38 -20.79 -20.75
C THR A 52 27.01 -22.28 -20.87
N GLN A 53 27.09 -23.04 -19.77
CA GLN A 53 26.74 -24.45 -19.75
C GLN A 53 25.23 -24.63 -19.89
N SER A 54 24.81 -25.80 -20.38
CA SER A 54 23.37 -26.12 -20.50
C SER A 54 22.72 -26.32 -19.13
N GLY A 55 21.41 -26.12 -19.05
CA GLY A 55 20.61 -26.35 -17.84
C GLY A 55 20.76 -27.77 -17.30
N ALA A 56 20.90 -28.77 -18.19
CA ALA A 56 21.20 -30.14 -17.82
C ALA A 56 22.54 -30.28 -17.07
N THR A 57 23.51 -29.46 -17.39
CA THR A 57 24.83 -29.43 -16.70
C THR A 57 24.73 -28.64 -15.40
N ILE A 58 24.14 -27.45 -15.45
CA ILE A 58 24.08 -26.53 -14.31
C ILE A 58 23.26 -27.13 -13.16
N SER A 59 22.21 -27.90 -13.47
CA SER A 59 21.35 -28.54 -12.47
C SER A 59 21.90 -29.86 -11.92
N THR A 60 23.12 -30.28 -12.27
CA THR A 60 23.68 -31.49 -11.65
C THR A 60 24.21 -31.23 -10.25
N PRO A 61 23.95 -32.12 -9.28
CA PRO A 61 24.57 -32.02 -7.96
C PRO A 61 26.09 -32.01 -8.05
N GLY A 62 26.72 -31.08 -7.31
CA GLY A 62 28.18 -30.91 -7.34
C GLY A 62 28.72 -30.02 -8.49
N PHE A 63 27.82 -29.46 -9.32
CA PHE A 63 28.23 -28.42 -10.28
C PHE A 63 28.90 -27.27 -9.54
N SER A 64 30.07 -26.78 -10.05
CA SER A 64 30.80 -25.70 -9.41
C SER A 64 30.13 -24.36 -9.64
N THR A 65 29.74 -23.71 -8.55
CA THR A 65 29.19 -22.33 -8.54
C THR A 65 30.24 -21.33 -8.04
N SER A 66 31.55 -21.65 -8.21
CA SER A 66 32.61 -20.69 -7.88
C SER A 66 32.47 -19.42 -8.72
N GLY A 67 32.44 -18.24 -8.05
CA GLY A 67 32.25 -16.96 -8.72
C GLY A 67 30.77 -16.57 -8.96
N TRP A 68 29.80 -17.41 -8.57
CA TRP A 68 28.39 -17.04 -8.61
C TRP A 68 28.04 -16.16 -7.41
N LEU A 69 27.10 -15.24 -7.61
CA LEU A 69 26.50 -14.45 -6.53
C LEU A 69 25.75 -15.38 -5.57
N THR A 70 25.83 -15.09 -4.29
CA THR A 70 25.05 -15.83 -3.28
C THR A 70 23.93 -14.93 -2.78
N VAL A 71 22.70 -15.42 -2.86
CA VAL A 71 21.49 -14.67 -2.51
C VAL A 71 20.67 -15.49 -1.53
N PRO A 72 20.47 -15.05 -0.29
CA PRO A 72 19.48 -15.65 0.61
C PRO A 72 18.07 -15.34 0.11
N ASN A 73 17.08 -16.12 0.56
CA ASN A 73 15.71 -15.71 0.42
C ASN A 73 15.49 -14.41 1.21
N ASP A 74 14.67 -13.51 0.68
CA ASP A 74 14.17 -12.34 1.39
C ASP A 74 13.17 -12.72 2.51
N GLY A 75 12.59 -11.73 3.17
CA GLY A 75 11.60 -11.94 4.22
C GLY A 75 10.29 -12.60 3.76
N GLY A 76 10.00 -12.57 2.46
CA GLY A 76 8.89 -13.27 1.79
C GLY A 76 9.23 -14.71 1.38
N GLY A 77 10.49 -15.10 1.45
CA GLY A 77 10.98 -16.42 1.06
C GLY A 77 11.40 -16.56 -0.40
N ALA A 78 11.54 -15.47 -1.13
CA ALA A 78 11.91 -15.43 -2.54
C ALA A 78 13.40 -15.08 -2.74
N PRO A 79 14.05 -15.53 -3.84
CA PRO A 79 15.42 -15.12 -4.16
C PRO A 79 15.52 -13.69 -4.73
N GLY A 80 14.42 -13.11 -5.22
CA GLY A 80 14.35 -11.76 -5.74
C GLY A 80 14.79 -11.61 -7.20
N THR A 81 15.03 -10.36 -7.61
CA THR A 81 15.36 -9.95 -8.98
C THR A 81 16.88 -10.00 -9.25
N GLU A 82 17.26 -9.85 -10.51
CA GLU A 82 18.67 -9.82 -10.94
C GLU A 82 19.43 -8.64 -10.32
N VAL A 83 18.81 -7.44 -10.31
CA VAL A 83 19.41 -6.26 -9.66
C VAL A 83 19.48 -6.45 -8.15
N SER A 84 18.47 -7.03 -7.51
CA SER A 84 18.52 -7.29 -6.07
C SER A 84 19.67 -8.22 -5.71
N ALA A 85 19.96 -9.24 -6.54
CA ALA A 85 21.09 -10.14 -6.37
C ALA A 85 22.44 -9.41 -6.47
N LEU A 86 22.57 -8.49 -7.42
CA LEU A 86 23.79 -7.66 -7.58
C LEU A 86 23.99 -6.74 -6.37
N LEU A 87 22.93 -6.07 -5.91
CA LEU A 87 22.99 -5.16 -4.77
C LEU A 87 23.38 -5.87 -3.47
N GLN A 88 22.80 -7.05 -3.21
CA GLN A 88 23.13 -7.87 -2.05
C GLN A 88 24.60 -8.32 -2.04
N ASN A 89 25.25 -8.41 -3.20
CA ASN A 89 26.66 -8.75 -3.34
C ASN A 89 27.58 -7.53 -3.49
N GLY A 90 27.08 -6.33 -3.15
CA GLY A 90 27.87 -5.10 -3.06
C GLY A 90 28.11 -4.38 -4.39
N THR A 91 27.42 -4.76 -5.46
CA THR A 91 27.41 -3.99 -6.70
C THR A 91 26.58 -2.73 -6.47
N CYS A 92 27.12 -1.55 -6.80
CA CYS A 92 26.46 -0.28 -6.65
C CYS A 92 26.02 0.06 -5.21
N PRO A 93 26.94 0.18 -4.25
CA PRO A 93 26.62 0.74 -2.96
C PRO A 93 26.02 2.14 -3.14
N ASN A 94 25.01 2.51 -2.33
CA ASN A 94 24.27 3.77 -2.46
C ASN A 94 23.55 3.91 -3.83
N VAL A 95 22.92 2.85 -4.30
CA VAL A 95 22.20 2.78 -5.59
C VAL A 95 21.23 3.95 -5.80
N PHE A 96 20.63 4.45 -4.72
CA PHE A 96 19.65 5.54 -4.76
C PHE A 96 20.24 6.95 -4.63
N MET A 97 21.57 7.09 -4.47
CA MET A 97 22.18 8.41 -4.43
C MET A 97 22.21 9.03 -5.84
N SER A 98 21.45 10.10 -6.04
CA SER A 98 21.41 10.84 -7.32
C SER A 98 21.17 9.89 -8.51
N THR A 99 22.06 9.88 -9.49
CA THR A 99 21.95 9.03 -10.69
C THR A 99 22.79 7.74 -10.59
N ASN A 100 23.14 7.28 -9.39
CA ASN A 100 23.99 6.09 -9.22
C ASN A 100 23.40 4.83 -9.88
N MET A 101 22.10 4.61 -9.77
CA MET A 101 21.45 3.47 -10.43
C MET A 101 21.70 3.47 -11.94
N LYS A 102 21.51 4.62 -12.58
CA LYS A 102 21.81 4.83 -14.00
C LYS A 102 23.30 4.63 -14.32
N THR A 103 24.17 5.11 -13.45
CA THR A 103 25.64 4.98 -13.63
C THR A 103 26.11 3.54 -13.49
N CYS A 104 25.59 2.80 -12.52
CA CYS A 104 25.97 1.42 -12.26
C CYS A 104 25.45 0.42 -13.29
N PHE A 105 24.20 0.59 -13.68
CA PHE A 105 23.44 -0.45 -14.42
C PHE A 105 23.01 0.01 -15.82
N GLY A 106 22.88 1.30 -16.07
CA GLY A 106 22.23 1.86 -17.24
C GLY A 106 20.81 2.33 -16.93
N GLN A 107 20.17 2.94 -17.91
CA GLN A 107 18.82 3.50 -17.79
C GLN A 107 17.88 2.86 -18.81
N MET A 108 16.76 2.32 -18.35
CA MET A 108 15.63 1.98 -19.20
C MET A 108 14.92 3.28 -19.58
N THR A 109 14.73 3.51 -20.89
CA THR A 109 14.08 4.73 -21.37
C THR A 109 12.59 4.57 -21.56
N LYS A 110 12.11 3.34 -21.66
CA LYS A 110 10.69 2.97 -21.59
C LYS A 110 10.55 1.47 -21.33
N VAL A 111 9.42 1.08 -20.81
CA VAL A 111 9.10 -0.30 -20.52
C VAL A 111 9.22 -1.17 -21.78
N GLY A 112 9.92 -2.30 -21.66
CA GLY A 112 10.04 -3.32 -22.69
C GLY A 112 10.72 -2.93 -24.00
N ALA A 113 11.20 -1.69 -24.17
CA ALA A 113 11.76 -1.24 -25.42
C ALA A 113 13.30 -1.17 -25.45
N ASP A 114 13.91 -0.71 -24.36
CA ASP A 114 15.35 -0.63 -24.24
C ASP A 114 15.83 -1.67 -23.27
N THR A 115 16.64 -2.58 -23.74
CA THR A 115 17.26 -3.59 -22.90
C THR A 115 18.70 -3.21 -22.59
N ILE A 116 19.00 -3.11 -21.30
CA ILE A 116 20.37 -2.97 -20.83
C ILE A 116 21.12 -4.27 -21.13
N PRO A 117 22.28 -4.27 -21.82
CA PRO A 117 22.88 -5.50 -22.34
C PRO A 117 23.10 -6.60 -21.31
N GLN A 118 23.41 -6.27 -20.06
CA GLN A 118 23.62 -7.26 -19.01
C GLN A 118 22.32 -7.93 -18.56
N PHE A 119 21.17 -7.31 -18.74
CA PHE A 119 19.84 -7.82 -18.42
C PHE A 119 19.04 -8.28 -19.66
N ALA A 120 19.61 -8.11 -20.86
CA ALA A 120 19.02 -8.58 -22.11
C ALA A 120 19.27 -10.06 -22.40
N VAL A 121 19.91 -10.76 -21.49
CA VAL A 121 20.24 -12.20 -21.57
C VAL A 121 19.67 -12.93 -20.37
N PRO A 122 19.36 -14.23 -20.47
CA PRO A 122 18.86 -14.98 -19.33
C PRO A 122 19.82 -15.02 -18.16
N TRP A 123 19.29 -15.24 -16.96
CA TRP A 123 20.07 -15.43 -15.74
C TRP A 123 19.73 -16.76 -15.07
N TRP A 124 20.73 -17.43 -14.53
CA TRP A 124 20.61 -18.68 -13.80
C TRP A 124 20.40 -18.43 -12.32
N TYR A 125 19.38 -19.08 -11.76
CA TYR A 125 19.13 -19.22 -10.34
C TYR A 125 19.27 -20.70 -9.97
N ARG A 126 20.21 -21.04 -9.08
CA ARG A 126 20.49 -22.43 -8.70
C ARG A 126 20.52 -22.60 -7.19
N THR A 127 19.89 -23.66 -6.68
CA THR A 127 19.99 -24.05 -5.28
C THR A 127 20.06 -25.57 -5.13
N ASP A 128 20.72 -26.03 -4.07
CA ASP A 128 20.76 -27.42 -3.69
C ASP A 128 19.80 -27.71 -2.55
N PHE A 129 19.15 -28.87 -2.57
CA PHE A 129 18.19 -29.27 -1.55
C PHE A 129 18.34 -30.77 -1.23
N SER A 130 17.87 -31.19 -0.04
CA SER A 130 17.91 -32.60 0.37
C SER A 130 16.76 -33.39 -0.23
N ALA A 131 16.99 -34.65 -0.50
CA ALA A 131 15.93 -35.56 -0.90
C ALA A 131 14.84 -35.62 0.19
N PRO A 132 13.55 -35.76 -0.20
CA PRO A 132 12.50 -36.07 0.77
C PRO A 132 12.76 -37.41 1.44
N PRO A 133 12.10 -37.69 2.58
CA PRO A 133 12.14 -39.02 3.20
C PRO A 133 11.74 -40.12 2.23
N ALA A 134 12.34 -41.29 2.35
CA ALA A 134 12.06 -42.42 1.48
C ALA A 134 10.56 -42.77 1.48
N GLY A 135 9.99 -42.96 0.30
CA GLY A 135 8.59 -43.31 0.11
C GLY A 135 7.62 -42.12 0.13
N GLN A 136 8.15 -40.88 0.16
CA GLN A 136 7.36 -39.67 -0.06
C GLN A 136 7.52 -39.17 -1.49
N ASP A 137 6.44 -38.66 -2.03
CA ASP A 137 6.43 -37.93 -3.32
C ASP A 137 6.81 -36.49 -3.13
N ALA A 138 7.37 -35.87 -4.17
CA ALA A 138 7.83 -34.51 -4.16
C ALA A 138 7.24 -33.70 -5.34
N LYS A 139 6.66 -32.56 -5.03
CA LYS A 139 6.20 -31.57 -6.02
C LYS A 139 7.05 -30.32 -5.91
N LEU A 140 7.52 -29.83 -7.05
CA LEU A 140 8.11 -28.50 -7.18
C LEU A 140 7.00 -27.50 -7.49
N VAL A 141 6.89 -26.45 -6.67
CA VAL A 141 5.90 -25.37 -6.84
C VAL A 141 6.64 -24.08 -7.19
N VAL A 142 6.30 -23.49 -8.34
CA VAL A 142 6.76 -22.17 -8.78
C VAL A 142 5.56 -21.25 -8.75
N ASN A 143 5.55 -20.27 -7.83
CA ASN A 143 4.39 -19.41 -7.53
C ASN A 143 4.26 -18.19 -8.45
N GLY A 144 4.88 -18.21 -9.62
CA GLY A 144 4.96 -17.13 -10.58
C GLY A 144 6.40 -16.64 -10.74
N VAL A 145 6.67 -16.07 -11.90
CA VAL A 145 7.99 -15.50 -12.25
C VAL A 145 7.80 -14.18 -12.98
N VAL A 146 8.69 -13.23 -12.75
CA VAL A 146 8.70 -11.96 -13.50
C VAL A 146 9.56 -12.18 -14.75
N GLY A 147 8.86 -12.42 -15.87
CA GLY A 147 9.43 -12.92 -17.13
C GLY A 147 8.93 -14.30 -17.49
N ALA A 148 9.83 -15.17 -17.94
CA ALA A 148 9.57 -16.57 -18.23
C ALA A 148 10.78 -17.44 -17.80
N ALA A 149 10.56 -18.75 -17.56
CA ALA A 149 11.63 -19.58 -17.03
C ALA A 149 11.68 -21.01 -17.61
N ASP A 150 12.87 -21.49 -17.88
CA ASP A 150 13.16 -22.92 -18.06
C ASP A 150 13.59 -23.50 -16.72
N VAL A 151 13.06 -24.69 -16.37
CA VAL A 151 13.26 -25.32 -15.05
C VAL A 151 13.91 -26.68 -15.19
N TRP A 152 14.96 -26.93 -14.40
CA TRP A 152 15.79 -28.14 -14.45
C TRP A 152 16.00 -28.72 -13.05
N VAL A 153 15.84 -30.02 -12.90
CA VAL A 153 16.14 -30.77 -11.67
C VAL A 153 17.08 -31.92 -11.99
N ASP A 154 18.21 -32.01 -11.30
CA ASP A 154 19.17 -33.12 -11.42
C ASP A 154 19.55 -33.51 -12.86
N GLY A 155 19.73 -32.53 -13.74
CA GLY A 155 20.10 -32.73 -15.14
C GLY A 155 18.92 -32.91 -16.10
N SER A 156 17.70 -33.01 -15.59
CA SER A 156 16.47 -33.20 -16.39
C SER A 156 15.66 -31.90 -16.50
N GLN A 157 15.24 -31.55 -17.70
CA GLN A 157 14.33 -30.40 -17.90
C GLN A 157 12.93 -30.78 -17.42
N VAL A 158 12.40 -30.03 -16.49
CA VAL A 158 11.06 -30.20 -15.90
C VAL A 158 10.02 -29.39 -16.65
N ALA A 159 10.38 -28.17 -17.04
CA ALA A 159 9.48 -27.26 -17.75
C ALA A 159 10.28 -26.28 -18.62
N THR A 160 9.59 -25.67 -19.59
CA THR A 160 10.15 -24.62 -20.44
C THR A 160 9.49 -23.28 -20.16
N SER A 161 10.12 -22.20 -20.63
CA SER A 161 9.63 -20.83 -20.60
C SER A 161 8.27 -20.64 -21.31
N ALA A 162 7.89 -21.54 -22.17
CA ALA A 162 6.53 -21.57 -22.73
C ALA A 162 5.45 -22.00 -21.74
N THR A 163 5.84 -22.69 -20.65
CA THR A 163 4.94 -23.15 -19.59
C THR A 163 5.06 -22.27 -18.34
N VAL A 164 6.30 -21.99 -17.91
CA VAL A 164 6.56 -21.15 -16.73
C VAL A 164 6.68 -19.72 -17.17
N THR A 165 5.54 -19.04 -17.20
CA THR A 165 5.40 -17.62 -17.55
C THR A 165 4.22 -17.02 -16.80
N GLY A 166 4.26 -15.72 -16.54
CA GLY A 166 3.24 -15.00 -15.80
C GLY A 166 3.59 -14.79 -14.33
N ALA A 167 3.50 -13.54 -13.90
CA ALA A 167 3.91 -13.12 -12.57
C ALA A 167 3.10 -13.78 -11.44
N TYR A 168 1.86 -14.18 -11.71
CA TYR A 168 0.93 -14.72 -10.72
C TYR A 168 0.43 -16.13 -11.06
N ALA A 169 0.84 -16.69 -12.19
CA ALA A 169 0.45 -18.05 -12.57
C ALA A 169 1.28 -19.09 -11.78
N ARG A 170 0.59 -19.95 -11.02
CA ARG A 170 1.25 -21.00 -10.26
C ARG A 170 1.45 -22.23 -11.12
N ASN A 171 2.66 -22.79 -11.07
CA ASN A 171 3.02 -24.04 -11.74
C ASN A 171 3.45 -25.09 -10.70
N VAL A 172 2.96 -26.34 -10.87
CA VAL A 172 3.28 -27.45 -9.98
C VAL A 172 3.74 -28.64 -10.80
N PHE A 173 4.94 -29.16 -10.49
CA PHE A 173 5.58 -30.24 -11.23
C PHE A 173 5.87 -31.42 -10.32
N ASP A 174 5.55 -32.64 -10.79
CA ASP A 174 5.97 -33.88 -10.14
C ASP A 174 7.45 -34.12 -10.45
N ILE A 175 8.28 -34.07 -9.43
CA ILE A 175 9.72 -34.33 -9.57
C ILE A 175 10.15 -35.60 -8.84
N THR A 176 9.22 -36.36 -8.27
CA THR A 176 9.49 -37.59 -7.49
C THR A 176 10.46 -38.53 -8.19
N GLY A 177 10.18 -38.81 -9.47
CA GLY A 177 11.00 -39.74 -10.27
C GLY A 177 12.37 -39.22 -10.70
N LEU A 178 12.65 -37.94 -10.49
CA LEU A 178 13.92 -37.30 -10.85
C LEU A 178 14.90 -37.26 -9.68
N LEU A 179 14.39 -37.35 -8.45
CA LEU A 179 15.19 -37.18 -7.26
C LEU A 179 16.07 -38.38 -6.95
N ARG A 180 17.25 -38.12 -6.48
CA ARG A 180 18.21 -39.13 -5.99
C ARG A 180 18.36 -39.02 -4.47
N SER A 181 18.86 -40.04 -3.83
CA SER A 181 19.18 -40.00 -2.40
C SER A 181 20.29 -38.98 -2.13
N GLY A 182 20.13 -38.17 -1.06
CA GLY A 182 21.10 -37.14 -0.68
C GLY A 182 20.80 -35.78 -1.29
N THR A 183 21.79 -35.14 -1.86
CA THR A 183 21.67 -33.80 -2.42
C THR A 183 21.10 -33.84 -3.84
N ASN A 184 20.09 -33.02 -4.08
CA ASN A 184 19.50 -32.74 -5.38
C ASN A 184 19.73 -31.26 -5.72
N SER A 185 19.65 -30.89 -6.99
CA SER A 185 19.89 -29.54 -7.48
C SER A 185 18.75 -29.07 -8.36
N LEU A 186 18.26 -27.87 -8.08
CA LEU A 186 17.35 -27.11 -8.93
C LEU A 186 18.13 -26.02 -9.66
N ALA A 187 17.90 -25.86 -10.95
CA ALA A 187 18.33 -24.69 -11.72
C ALA A 187 17.14 -24.12 -12.49
N ILE A 188 17.00 -22.81 -12.45
CA ILE A 188 15.98 -22.03 -13.16
C ILE A 188 16.70 -21.01 -14.04
N GLU A 189 16.46 -21.05 -15.34
CA GLU A 189 16.95 -20.07 -16.30
C GLU A 189 15.86 -19.03 -16.51
N MET A 190 16.04 -17.85 -15.92
CA MET A 190 15.11 -16.73 -16.04
C MET A 190 15.37 -15.96 -17.33
N HIS A 191 14.37 -15.84 -18.17
CA HIS A 191 14.39 -15.02 -19.39
C HIS A 191 13.91 -13.60 -19.09
N PRO A 192 14.48 -12.58 -19.79
CA PRO A 192 14.17 -11.19 -19.55
C PRO A 192 12.66 -10.89 -19.59
N ASN A 193 12.22 -10.06 -18.65
CA ASN A 193 10.84 -9.59 -18.58
C ASN A 193 10.54 -8.58 -19.68
N ASP A 194 9.36 -8.71 -20.32
CA ASP A 194 8.82 -7.72 -21.25
C ASP A 194 7.33 -7.50 -20.96
N PRO A 195 7.00 -6.52 -20.11
CA PRO A 195 5.61 -6.22 -19.75
C PRO A 195 4.73 -5.81 -20.92
N THR A 196 5.31 -5.41 -22.05
CA THR A 196 4.54 -5.04 -23.25
C THR A 196 4.07 -6.25 -24.08
N LYS A 197 4.53 -7.47 -23.74
CA LYS A 197 4.24 -8.72 -24.46
C LYS A 197 3.83 -9.89 -23.59
N MET A 198 4.05 -9.80 -22.29
CA MET A 198 3.84 -10.86 -21.30
C MET A 198 2.79 -10.45 -20.26
N LEU A 199 2.03 -11.43 -19.74
CA LEU A 199 1.16 -11.26 -18.57
C LEU A 199 2.00 -11.34 -17.30
N THR A 200 2.77 -10.32 -17.06
CA THR A 200 3.82 -10.25 -16.05
C THR A 200 3.73 -8.94 -15.26
N LEU A 201 4.63 -8.79 -14.30
CA LEU A 201 4.74 -7.58 -13.50
C LEU A 201 5.34 -6.44 -14.32
N ASP A 202 4.76 -5.27 -14.21
CA ASP A 202 5.30 -4.00 -14.67
C ASP A 202 5.81 -3.19 -13.47
N ASN A 203 6.52 -2.09 -13.68
CA ASN A 203 6.70 -1.09 -12.62
C ASN A 203 5.33 -0.48 -12.27
N VAL A 204 5.14 -0.08 -11.02
CA VAL A 204 3.94 0.67 -10.64
C VAL A 204 3.89 1.95 -11.48
N ASP A 205 2.71 2.28 -11.97
CA ASP A 205 2.53 3.30 -13.00
C ASP A 205 3.19 4.63 -12.60
N TRP A 206 3.92 5.23 -13.56
CA TRP A 206 4.72 6.45 -13.39
C TRP A 206 5.88 6.34 -12.39
N SER A 207 6.18 5.15 -11.86
CA SER A 207 7.38 4.91 -11.06
C SER A 207 8.62 4.68 -11.92
N GLN A 208 9.81 4.80 -11.32
CA GLN A 208 11.06 4.51 -12.01
C GLN A 208 11.10 3.07 -12.54
N ILE A 209 11.50 2.88 -13.78
CA ILE A 209 11.69 1.54 -14.35
C ILE A 209 12.99 0.94 -13.79
N PRO A 210 12.94 -0.23 -13.12
CA PRO A 210 14.13 -0.93 -12.66
C PRO A 210 15.02 -1.33 -13.85
N PRO A 211 16.37 -1.33 -13.69
CA PRO A 211 17.29 -1.63 -14.81
C PRO A 211 17.10 -3.02 -15.43
N ASP A 212 16.60 -3.99 -14.66
CA ASP A 212 16.30 -5.37 -15.07
C ASP A 212 14.82 -5.62 -15.40
N ASN A 213 13.97 -4.58 -15.45
CA ASN A 213 12.50 -4.72 -15.52
C ASN A 213 11.94 -5.66 -14.43
N ASN A 214 12.55 -5.70 -13.27
CA ASN A 214 12.25 -6.64 -12.19
C ASN A 214 12.35 -8.13 -12.60
N THR A 215 13.10 -8.48 -13.65
CA THR A 215 13.29 -9.88 -14.04
C THR A 215 13.80 -10.70 -12.86
N GLY A 216 13.09 -11.80 -12.54
CA GLY A 216 13.49 -12.65 -11.43
C GLY A 216 12.33 -13.44 -10.81
N ILE A 217 12.53 -13.86 -9.57
CA ILE A 217 11.59 -14.72 -8.84
C ILE A 217 11.11 -13.97 -7.60
N GLN A 218 9.90 -13.41 -7.65
CA GLN A 218 9.32 -12.56 -6.60
C GLN A 218 8.58 -13.33 -5.50
N PHE A 219 8.26 -14.62 -5.72
CA PHE A 219 7.56 -15.46 -4.77
C PHE A 219 8.38 -16.72 -4.45
N PRO A 220 8.12 -17.38 -3.30
CA PRO A 220 8.85 -18.57 -2.93
C PRO A 220 8.78 -19.68 -3.99
N VAL A 221 9.90 -20.32 -4.27
CA VAL A 221 9.95 -21.61 -4.95
C VAL A 221 9.95 -22.69 -3.88
N GLN A 222 8.98 -23.62 -3.94
CA GLN A 222 8.69 -24.52 -2.85
C GLN A 222 8.87 -25.97 -3.24
N LEU A 223 9.33 -26.78 -2.28
CA LEU A 223 9.25 -28.22 -2.33
C LEU A 223 8.10 -28.67 -1.42
N GLN A 224 7.07 -29.27 -2.00
CA GLN A 224 6.00 -29.92 -1.28
C GLN A 224 6.23 -31.43 -1.25
N VAL A 225 6.28 -32.02 -0.07
CA VAL A 225 6.50 -33.45 0.11
C VAL A 225 5.33 -34.09 0.86
N GLY A 226 5.03 -35.35 0.55
CA GLY A 226 4.00 -36.10 1.26
C GLY A 226 3.53 -37.30 0.46
N SER A 227 3.03 -38.32 1.16
CA SER A 227 2.46 -39.54 0.58
C SER A 227 1.75 -40.31 1.69
N PRO A 228 0.69 -41.06 1.37
CA PRO A 228 -0.01 -41.05 0.09
C PRO A 228 -1.03 -39.92 -0.05
N LEU A 229 -1.42 -39.27 1.06
CA LEU A 229 -2.40 -38.18 1.06
C LEU A 229 -1.78 -36.88 1.59
N VAL A 230 -2.03 -35.79 0.89
CA VAL A 230 -1.61 -34.43 1.24
C VAL A 230 -2.85 -33.56 1.28
N VAL A 231 -2.99 -32.71 2.33
CA VAL A 231 -4.05 -31.72 2.44
C VAL A 231 -3.50 -30.31 2.19
N GLY A 232 -4.27 -29.49 1.50
CA GLY A 232 -3.91 -28.09 1.23
C GLY A 232 -5.12 -27.29 0.77
N ASN A 233 -4.88 -26.02 0.37
CA ASN A 233 -5.90 -25.15 -0.19
C ASN A 233 -7.11 -24.95 0.75
N ALA A 234 -6.87 -25.01 2.08
CA ALA A 234 -7.92 -24.87 3.08
C ALA A 234 -8.44 -23.44 3.13
N HIS A 235 -9.75 -23.27 3.19
CA HIS A 235 -10.35 -21.94 3.27
C HIS A 235 -11.77 -21.99 3.82
N VAL A 236 -12.26 -20.79 4.18
CA VAL A 236 -13.59 -20.58 4.75
C VAL A 236 -14.45 -19.75 3.82
N VAL A 237 -15.59 -20.33 3.40
CA VAL A 237 -16.68 -19.57 2.78
C VAL A 237 -17.68 -19.24 3.87
N GLN A 238 -17.85 -17.93 4.16
CA GLN A 238 -18.67 -17.47 5.27
C GLN A 238 -20.00 -16.87 4.81
N SER A 239 -21.05 -17.13 5.58
CA SER A 239 -22.37 -16.50 5.45
C SER A 239 -22.76 -15.93 6.79
N THR A 240 -22.54 -14.63 6.97
CA THR A 240 -22.76 -13.92 8.23
C THR A 240 -24.11 -13.21 8.21
N ALA A 241 -24.88 -13.37 9.28
CA ALA A 241 -26.19 -12.69 9.43
C ALA A 241 -26.01 -11.17 9.40
N THR A 242 -26.99 -10.47 8.81
CA THR A 242 -26.93 -9.00 8.66
C THR A 242 -26.76 -8.28 10.01
N ASN A 243 -27.34 -8.81 11.08
CA ASN A 243 -27.17 -8.26 12.43
C ASN A 243 -25.91 -8.74 13.15
N LEU A 244 -25.04 -9.46 12.48
CA LEU A 244 -23.77 -10.02 12.97
C LEU A 244 -23.93 -11.03 14.13
N SER A 245 -25.14 -11.51 14.41
CA SER A 245 -25.41 -12.39 15.54
C SER A 245 -24.96 -13.84 15.33
N SER A 246 -24.70 -14.24 14.08
CA SER A 246 -24.20 -15.56 13.73
C SER A 246 -23.46 -15.55 12.41
N SER A 247 -22.57 -16.54 12.24
CA SER A 247 -21.88 -16.80 10.95
C SER A 247 -21.87 -18.29 10.68
N ALA A 248 -22.35 -18.70 9.52
CA ALA A 248 -22.32 -20.06 9.03
C ALA A 248 -21.07 -20.24 8.17
N LEU A 249 -20.16 -21.15 8.56
CA LEU A 249 -18.87 -21.35 7.96
C LEU A 249 -18.85 -22.67 7.17
N THR A 250 -18.73 -22.57 5.85
CA THR A 250 -18.42 -23.72 5.01
C THR A 250 -16.91 -23.81 4.86
N VAL A 251 -16.29 -24.90 5.28
CA VAL A 251 -14.85 -25.10 5.13
C VAL A 251 -14.60 -26.05 3.98
N LYS A 252 -13.67 -25.70 3.10
CA LYS A 252 -13.21 -26.55 2.01
C LYS A 252 -11.71 -26.78 2.15
N ALA A 253 -11.26 -28.00 1.81
CA ALA A 253 -9.86 -28.36 1.74
C ALA A 253 -9.64 -29.37 0.63
N ASP A 254 -8.56 -29.23 -0.12
CA ASP A 254 -8.18 -30.18 -1.16
C ASP A 254 -7.33 -31.28 -0.55
N VAL A 255 -7.67 -32.53 -0.88
CA VAL A 255 -6.89 -33.72 -0.54
C VAL A 255 -6.35 -34.30 -1.81
N THR A 256 -5.03 -34.35 -1.95
CA THR A 256 -4.34 -34.95 -3.10
C THR A 256 -3.84 -36.33 -2.70
N ASN A 257 -4.21 -37.33 -3.51
CA ASN A 257 -3.63 -38.67 -3.45
C ASN A 257 -2.48 -38.74 -4.46
N THR A 258 -1.26 -38.84 -3.97
CA THR A 258 -0.04 -38.94 -4.78
C THR A 258 0.30 -40.36 -5.21
N SER A 259 -0.37 -41.36 -4.65
CA SER A 259 -0.12 -42.79 -4.95
C SER A 259 -0.89 -43.32 -6.17
N SER A 260 -0.40 -44.41 -6.72
CA SER A 260 -1.00 -45.11 -7.87
C SER A 260 -2.24 -45.95 -7.54
N ALA A 261 -2.68 -45.99 -6.29
CA ALA A 261 -3.88 -46.68 -5.82
C ALA A 261 -4.84 -45.71 -5.13
N SER A 262 -6.16 -46.01 -5.17
CA SER A 262 -7.15 -45.22 -4.40
C SER A 262 -6.83 -45.29 -2.90
N GLN A 263 -6.87 -44.13 -2.24
CA GLN A 263 -6.60 -43.98 -0.81
C GLN A 263 -7.82 -43.44 -0.07
N THR A 264 -7.99 -43.90 1.16
CA THR A 264 -9.03 -43.39 2.06
C THR A 264 -8.38 -42.84 3.32
N GLY A 265 -8.68 -41.62 3.66
CA GLY A 265 -8.19 -40.92 4.85
C GLY A 265 -9.30 -40.24 5.62
N THR A 266 -9.05 -39.90 6.86
CA THR A 266 -9.90 -39.02 7.66
C THR A 266 -9.36 -37.60 7.53
N VAL A 267 -10.18 -36.68 7.05
CA VAL A 267 -9.89 -35.26 6.99
C VAL A 267 -10.53 -34.59 8.19
N ALA A 268 -9.75 -33.84 8.95
CA ALA A 268 -10.23 -33.10 10.11
C ALA A 268 -9.97 -31.61 9.93
N VAL A 269 -10.92 -30.80 10.40
CA VAL A 269 -10.86 -29.35 10.41
C VAL A 269 -11.08 -28.87 11.84
N THR A 270 -10.21 -27.98 12.31
CA THR A 270 -10.34 -27.34 13.62
C THR A 270 -10.33 -25.83 13.44
N ILE A 271 -11.42 -25.16 13.83
CA ILE A 271 -11.52 -23.70 13.89
C ILE A 271 -11.34 -23.27 15.33
N THR A 272 -10.33 -22.44 15.59
CA THR A 272 -10.05 -21.91 16.92
C THR A 272 -10.33 -20.41 16.96
N PRO A 273 -11.38 -19.96 17.68
CA PRO A 273 -11.61 -18.53 17.91
C PRO A 273 -10.49 -17.94 18.78
N PRO A 274 -10.18 -16.63 18.64
CA PRO A 274 -9.23 -15.96 19.54
C PRO A 274 -9.63 -16.10 21.01
N GLY A 275 -8.80 -16.77 21.82
CA GLY A 275 -9.07 -17.01 23.25
C GLY A 275 -10.26 -17.95 23.54
N GLY A 276 -10.83 -18.60 22.51
CA GLY A 276 -12.02 -19.45 22.61
C GLY A 276 -11.72 -20.94 22.54
N THR A 277 -12.79 -21.74 22.65
CA THR A 277 -12.71 -23.21 22.55
C THR A 277 -12.66 -23.65 21.06
N PRO A 278 -11.72 -24.53 20.68
CA PRO A 278 -11.67 -25.06 19.33
C PRO A 278 -12.93 -25.85 18.94
N ILE A 279 -13.36 -25.68 17.69
CA ILE A 279 -14.45 -26.43 17.06
C ILE A 279 -13.81 -27.42 16.09
N THR A 280 -13.90 -28.73 16.34
CA THR A 280 -13.33 -29.76 15.49
C THR A 280 -14.41 -30.59 14.83
N VAL A 281 -14.32 -30.78 13.52
CA VAL A 281 -15.17 -31.66 12.72
C VAL A 281 -14.31 -32.53 11.82
N SER A 282 -14.78 -33.73 11.49
CA SER A 282 -14.04 -34.64 10.62
C SER A 282 -14.96 -35.51 9.78
N GLN A 283 -14.45 -35.93 8.62
CA GLN A 283 -15.14 -36.92 7.77
C GLN A 283 -14.14 -37.77 6.98
N SER A 284 -14.57 -38.93 6.56
CA SER A 284 -13.77 -39.79 5.68
C SER A 284 -13.83 -39.31 4.23
N ALA A 285 -12.71 -39.35 3.55
CA ALA A 285 -12.60 -39.06 2.12
C ALA A 285 -11.82 -40.15 1.40
N THR A 286 -12.44 -40.70 0.35
CA THR A 286 -11.77 -41.59 -0.61
C THR A 286 -11.36 -40.77 -1.81
N VAL A 287 -10.07 -40.81 -2.16
CA VAL A 287 -9.45 -40.05 -3.26
C VAL A 287 -8.85 -41.05 -4.24
N ALA A 288 -9.21 -40.92 -5.52
CA ALA A 288 -8.72 -41.84 -6.56
C ALA A 288 -7.18 -41.68 -6.73
N ALA A 289 -6.55 -42.69 -7.37
CA ALA A 289 -5.10 -42.63 -7.66
C ALA A 289 -4.72 -41.35 -8.45
N ASN A 290 -3.60 -40.76 -8.08
CA ASN A 290 -3.05 -39.55 -8.77
C ASN A 290 -4.10 -38.44 -9.01
N SER A 291 -4.96 -38.16 -8.02
CA SER A 291 -6.02 -37.18 -8.16
C SER A 291 -6.18 -36.28 -6.92
N THR A 292 -6.84 -35.17 -7.08
CA THR A 292 -7.22 -34.25 -6.00
C THR A 292 -8.75 -34.28 -5.84
N LYS A 293 -9.21 -34.22 -4.60
CA LYS A 293 -10.63 -34.13 -4.25
C LYS A 293 -10.81 -33.02 -3.22
N THR A 294 -11.70 -32.08 -3.51
CA THR A 294 -12.12 -31.08 -2.53
C THR A 294 -13.08 -31.73 -1.52
N VAL A 295 -12.73 -31.66 -0.26
CA VAL A 295 -13.54 -32.12 0.88
C VAL A 295 -14.22 -30.92 1.50
N THR A 296 -15.56 -30.95 1.59
CA THR A 296 -16.36 -29.82 2.03
C THR A 296 -17.06 -30.16 3.35
N PHE A 297 -16.93 -29.27 4.33
CA PHE A 297 -17.62 -29.32 5.62
C PHE A 297 -18.65 -28.20 5.66
N THR A 298 -19.93 -28.56 5.68
CA THR A 298 -21.03 -27.60 5.66
C THR A 298 -21.71 -27.47 7.03
N PRO A 299 -22.30 -26.31 7.38
CA PRO A 299 -23.07 -26.14 8.61
C PRO A 299 -24.27 -27.10 8.72
N SER A 300 -24.85 -27.54 7.61
CA SER A 300 -25.93 -28.50 7.58
C SER A 300 -25.47 -29.91 8.00
N ALA A 301 -24.25 -30.32 7.66
CA ALA A 301 -23.68 -31.58 8.07
C ALA A 301 -23.03 -31.52 9.47
N PHE A 302 -22.50 -30.34 9.82
CA PHE A 302 -21.80 -30.09 11.06
C PHE A 302 -22.33 -28.79 11.68
N PRO A 303 -23.42 -28.85 12.48
CA PRO A 303 -24.07 -27.63 13.03
C PRO A 303 -23.16 -26.74 13.87
N SER A 304 -22.09 -27.29 14.45
CA SER A 304 -21.05 -26.54 15.19
C SER A 304 -20.28 -25.52 14.33
N LEU A 305 -20.33 -25.64 13.01
CA LEU A 305 -19.79 -24.64 12.08
C LEU A 305 -20.69 -23.40 11.92
N THR A 306 -21.85 -23.36 12.58
CA THR A 306 -22.63 -22.12 12.76
C THR A 306 -22.24 -21.48 14.09
N ILE A 307 -21.42 -20.46 14.04
CA ILE A 307 -20.93 -19.75 15.22
C ILE A 307 -21.98 -18.69 15.63
N THR A 308 -22.49 -18.79 16.83
CA THR A 308 -23.39 -17.78 17.44
C THR A 308 -22.56 -16.76 18.20
N GLY A 309 -22.83 -15.47 18.02
CA GLY A 309 -22.04 -14.39 18.61
C GLY A 309 -20.57 -14.42 18.17
N PRO A 310 -20.26 -14.49 16.86
CA PRO A 310 -18.90 -14.55 16.39
C PRO A 310 -18.12 -13.27 16.77
N GLN A 311 -16.82 -13.41 17.02
CA GLN A 311 -15.94 -12.26 17.12
C GLN A 311 -15.73 -11.70 15.70
N ILE A 312 -16.17 -10.45 15.48
CA ILE A 312 -16.17 -9.80 14.17
C ILE A 312 -14.89 -9.02 13.97
N TRP A 313 -14.24 -9.21 12.83
CA TRP A 313 -13.09 -8.42 12.40
C TRP A 313 -13.54 -7.05 11.87
N TRP A 314 -12.87 -6.00 12.30
CA TRP A 314 -13.14 -4.61 11.91
C TRP A 314 -11.87 -3.91 11.42
N PRO A 315 -11.98 -2.91 10.53
CA PRO A 315 -10.91 -1.93 10.34
C PRO A 315 -10.54 -1.28 11.69
N TYR A 316 -9.27 -0.98 11.89
CA TYR A 316 -8.73 -0.59 13.22
C TYR A 316 -9.44 0.62 13.85
N GLN A 317 -9.98 1.53 13.06
CA GLN A 317 -10.73 2.70 13.54
C GLN A 317 -12.12 2.35 14.08
N LEU A 318 -12.70 1.22 13.67
CA LEU A 318 -14.08 0.82 13.99
C LEU A 318 -14.16 -0.27 15.06
N GLY A 319 -13.10 -1.05 15.27
CA GLY A 319 -13.13 -2.13 16.26
C GLY A 319 -11.87 -2.98 16.30
N ALA A 320 -12.00 -4.18 16.86
CA ALA A 320 -10.90 -5.13 17.02
C ALA A 320 -10.70 -6.01 15.78
N GLN A 321 -9.53 -6.65 15.68
CA GLN A 321 -9.12 -7.53 14.58
C GLN A 321 -8.99 -9.00 15.03
N PRO A 322 -10.07 -9.66 15.47
CA PRO A 322 -10.00 -11.07 15.86
C PRO A 322 -9.75 -11.95 14.65
N LEU A 323 -8.65 -12.71 14.68
CA LEU A 323 -8.28 -13.70 13.69
C LEU A 323 -8.51 -15.11 14.24
N TYR A 324 -9.31 -15.88 13.55
CA TYR A 324 -9.53 -17.29 13.82
C TYR A 324 -8.43 -18.12 13.18
N THR A 325 -8.04 -19.21 13.82
CA THR A 325 -7.14 -20.20 13.21
C THR A 325 -7.95 -21.32 12.57
N LEU A 326 -7.66 -21.65 11.31
CA LEU A 326 -8.15 -22.81 10.59
C LEU A 326 -7.03 -23.84 10.48
N ALA A 327 -7.06 -24.91 11.28
CA ALA A 327 -6.15 -26.02 11.14
C ALA A 327 -6.85 -27.18 10.41
N THR A 328 -6.17 -27.75 9.41
CA THR A 328 -6.70 -28.85 8.61
C THR A 328 -5.67 -29.97 8.57
N SER A 329 -6.12 -31.22 8.68
CA SER A 329 -5.22 -32.37 8.63
C SER A 329 -5.86 -33.54 7.88
N VAL A 330 -5.02 -34.43 7.32
CA VAL A 330 -5.42 -35.72 6.78
C VAL A 330 -4.67 -36.82 7.53
N ALA A 331 -5.42 -37.84 7.97
CA ALA A 331 -4.88 -38.99 8.70
C ALA A 331 -5.31 -40.30 8.03
N GLN A 332 -4.48 -41.32 8.14
CA GLN A 332 -4.76 -42.67 7.69
C GLN A 332 -4.36 -43.69 8.79
N GLY A 333 -5.26 -44.63 9.11
CA GLY A 333 -5.00 -45.59 10.18
C GLY A 333 -4.73 -44.99 11.55
N GLY A 334 -5.23 -43.77 11.84
CA GLY A 334 -4.99 -43.04 13.09
C GLY A 334 -3.70 -42.23 13.10
N THR A 335 -2.88 -42.28 12.06
CA THR A 335 -1.64 -41.48 11.93
C THR A 335 -1.90 -40.26 11.05
N THR A 336 -1.60 -39.07 11.53
CA THR A 336 -1.63 -37.83 10.72
C THR A 336 -0.52 -37.89 9.69
N LEU A 337 -0.89 -37.76 8.42
CA LEU A 337 0.05 -37.77 7.31
C LEU A 337 0.54 -36.36 7.00
N ASN A 338 -0.38 -35.38 7.04
CA ASN A 338 -0.08 -33.99 6.69
C ASN A 338 -1.08 -33.06 7.37
N SER A 339 -0.68 -31.81 7.60
CA SER A 339 -1.54 -30.77 8.16
C SER A 339 -1.14 -29.38 7.66
N THR A 340 -2.12 -28.46 7.65
CA THR A 340 -1.94 -27.02 7.35
C THR A 340 -2.62 -26.19 8.40
N SER A 341 -2.19 -24.93 8.55
CA SER A 341 -2.81 -23.96 9.45
C SER A 341 -2.81 -22.59 8.80
N GLU A 342 -3.95 -21.92 8.82
CA GLU A 342 -4.18 -20.60 8.24
C GLU A 342 -4.97 -19.72 9.21
N THR A 343 -4.99 -18.42 8.98
CA THR A 343 -5.85 -17.48 9.71
C THR A 343 -6.95 -16.92 8.80
N PHE A 344 -8.08 -16.55 9.40
CA PHE A 344 -9.15 -15.82 8.71
C PHE A 344 -9.92 -14.94 9.69
N GLY A 345 -10.62 -13.93 9.18
CA GLY A 345 -11.51 -13.09 9.98
C GLY A 345 -12.96 -13.23 9.55
N ILE A 346 -13.90 -13.13 10.50
CA ILE A 346 -15.33 -13.12 10.19
C ILE A 346 -15.77 -11.67 9.99
N ARG A 347 -16.24 -11.34 8.81
CA ARG A 347 -16.74 -10.02 8.44
C ARG A 347 -17.70 -10.09 7.25
N THR A 348 -18.36 -8.96 6.95
CA THR A 348 -19.07 -8.76 5.69
C THR A 348 -18.55 -7.52 4.97
N VAL A 349 -18.44 -7.59 3.65
CA VAL A 349 -18.18 -6.44 2.78
C VAL A 349 -19.26 -6.38 1.73
N THR A 350 -19.79 -5.19 1.51
CA THR A 350 -20.69 -4.91 0.40
C THR A 350 -20.26 -3.65 -0.33
N SER A 351 -20.41 -3.65 -1.65
CA SER A 351 -20.24 -2.45 -2.47
C SER A 351 -21.51 -2.16 -3.25
N SER A 352 -21.74 -0.89 -3.52
CA SER A 352 -22.89 -0.44 -4.31
C SER A 352 -22.57 0.88 -5.00
N LEU A 353 -23.30 1.14 -6.08
CA LEU A 353 -23.33 2.47 -6.67
C LEU A 353 -24.40 3.29 -5.96
N VAL A 354 -24.03 4.50 -5.52
CA VAL A 354 -24.92 5.42 -4.80
C VAL A 354 -24.98 6.76 -5.51
N GLY A 355 -26.04 7.54 -5.28
CA GLY A 355 -26.16 8.92 -5.70
C GLY A 355 -26.05 9.16 -7.21
N PRO A 356 -26.78 8.42 -8.11
CA PRO A 356 -26.79 8.79 -9.53
C PRO A 356 -27.15 10.27 -9.69
N SER A 357 -26.32 10.99 -10.43
CA SER A 357 -26.44 12.44 -10.60
C SER A 357 -26.03 12.86 -12.01
N THR A 358 -26.14 14.14 -12.31
CA THR A 358 -25.61 14.66 -13.59
C THR A 358 -24.09 14.49 -13.70
N ALA A 359 -23.38 14.64 -12.56
CA ALA A 359 -21.93 14.45 -12.51
C ALA A 359 -21.52 12.97 -12.61
N ALA A 360 -22.30 12.07 -12.03
CA ALA A 360 -22.06 10.62 -12.04
C ALA A 360 -23.32 9.86 -12.44
N PRO A 361 -23.66 9.77 -13.73
CA PRO A 361 -24.91 9.17 -14.21
C PRO A 361 -25.11 7.72 -13.75
N SER A 362 -24.04 6.94 -13.63
CA SER A 362 -24.05 5.56 -13.11
C SER A 362 -24.01 5.47 -11.59
N GLY A 363 -23.88 6.60 -10.89
CA GLY A 363 -23.60 6.65 -9.46
C GLY A 363 -22.12 6.52 -9.16
N VAL A 364 -21.76 6.59 -7.87
CA VAL A 364 -20.39 6.49 -7.37
C VAL A 364 -20.24 5.27 -6.49
N ARG A 365 -19.06 4.66 -6.48
CA ARG A 365 -18.75 3.46 -5.69
C ARG A 365 -18.74 3.78 -4.20
N ALA A 366 -19.45 2.98 -3.41
CA ALA A 366 -19.46 3.10 -1.95
C ALA A 366 -19.38 1.72 -1.30
N PHE A 367 -18.73 1.65 -0.14
CA PHE A 367 -18.48 0.42 0.59
C PHE A 367 -19.12 0.44 1.98
N LYS A 368 -19.50 -0.75 2.44
CA LYS A 368 -19.87 -1.00 3.84
C LYS A 368 -19.07 -2.19 4.36
N ILE A 369 -18.48 -2.02 5.54
CA ILE A 369 -17.86 -3.10 6.30
C ILE A 369 -18.77 -3.43 7.47
N ASN A 370 -19.18 -4.68 7.59
CA ASN A 370 -20.12 -5.13 8.63
C ASN A 370 -21.39 -4.26 8.69
N ASN A 371 -21.90 -3.89 7.52
CA ASN A 371 -23.06 -3.02 7.30
C ASN A 371 -22.88 -1.54 7.71
N VAL A 372 -21.71 -1.15 8.19
CA VAL A 372 -21.37 0.25 8.49
C VAL A 372 -20.79 0.91 7.23
N PRO A 373 -21.40 2.00 6.73
CA PRO A 373 -20.80 2.80 5.66
C PRO A 373 -19.45 3.34 6.10
N ILE A 374 -18.47 3.33 5.21
CA ILE A 374 -17.14 3.83 5.47
C ILE A 374 -16.69 4.76 4.34
N VAL A 375 -16.12 5.90 4.69
CA VAL A 375 -15.37 6.74 3.75
C VAL A 375 -13.97 6.15 3.64
N ILE A 376 -13.61 5.72 2.45
CA ILE A 376 -12.27 5.20 2.17
C ILE A 376 -11.28 6.37 2.15
N ARG A 377 -10.19 6.22 2.90
CA ARG A 377 -9.12 7.21 3.03
C ARG A 377 -7.80 6.48 3.02
N GLY A 378 -7.14 6.48 1.88
CA GLY A 378 -5.96 5.64 1.70
C GLY A 378 -4.95 6.21 0.73
N GLY A 379 -4.07 5.34 0.29
CA GLY A 379 -3.09 5.64 -0.75
C GLY A 379 -2.66 4.40 -1.51
N GLY A 380 -2.16 4.61 -2.72
CA GLY A 380 -1.48 3.60 -3.52
C GLY A 380 -0.18 3.18 -2.85
N TRP A 381 0.12 1.89 -2.84
CA TRP A 381 1.32 1.35 -2.21
C TRP A 381 2.26 0.75 -3.24
N ASP A 382 3.54 1.19 -3.18
CA ASP A 382 4.62 0.65 -3.99
C ASP A 382 5.45 -0.35 -3.18
N PRO A 383 5.79 -1.53 -3.73
CA PRO A 383 6.86 -2.37 -3.20
C PRO A 383 8.22 -1.69 -3.36
N ASP A 384 9.27 -2.25 -2.72
CA ASP A 384 10.65 -1.85 -3.01
C ASP A 384 10.93 -1.94 -4.52
N LEU A 385 11.63 -0.96 -5.09
CA LEU A 385 11.89 -0.86 -6.53
C LEU A 385 12.50 -2.14 -7.13
N PHE A 386 13.25 -2.88 -6.34
CA PHE A 386 13.90 -4.14 -6.74
C PHE A 386 13.21 -5.37 -6.16
N LEU A 387 11.96 -5.22 -5.69
CA LEU A 387 11.12 -6.26 -5.09
C LEU A 387 11.76 -6.99 -3.91
N ARG A 388 12.61 -6.31 -3.13
CA ARG A 388 13.16 -6.84 -1.88
C ARG A 388 12.11 -6.70 -0.79
N TYR A 389 11.78 -7.78 -0.12
CA TYR A 389 10.76 -7.74 0.93
C TYR A 389 11.37 -7.87 2.33
N ASP A 390 11.01 -6.94 3.21
CA ASP A 390 11.37 -6.96 4.62
C ASP A 390 10.11 -6.83 5.50
N PRO A 391 9.75 -7.86 6.29
CA PRO A 391 8.63 -7.78 7.24
C PRO A 391 8.75 -6.66 8.25
N ALA A 392 9.98 -6.27 8.64
CA ALA A 392 10.18 -5.19 9.59
C ALA A 392 9.89 -3.82 8.98
N ASP A 393 10.19 -3.65 7.69
CA ASP A 393 9.81 -2.44 6.95
C ASP A 393 8.27 -2.35 6.79
N THR A 394 7.62 -3.46 6.47
CA THR A 394 6.14 -3.51 6.44
C THR A 394 5.55 -3.10 7.80
N ALA A 395 6.09 -3.59 8.91
CA ALA A 395 5.64 -3.18 10.26
C ALA A 395 5.85 -1.68 10.52
N LYS A 396 6.96 -1.08 10.03
CA LYS A 396 7.22 0.36 10.09
C LYS A 396 6.19 1.14 9.28
N GLN A 397 5.94 0.73 8.03
CA GLN A 397 4.95 1.37 7.15
C GLN A 397 3.53 1.30 7.73
N ILE A 398 3.12 0.17 8.33
CA ILE A 398 1.85 0.06 9.06
C ILE A 398 1.77 1.07 10.21
N GLY A 399 2.87 1.27 10.93
CA GLY A 399 2.97 2.32 11.95
C GLY A 399 2.69 3.71 11.39
N LEU A 400 3.34 4.06 10.27
CA LEU A 400 3.15 5.32 9.55
C LEU A 400 1.69 5.48 9.06
N MET A 401 1.12 4.46 8.43
CA MET A 401 -0.27 4.45 7.94
C MET A 401 -1.27 4.69 9.06
N LYS A 402 -1.14 3.98 10.17
CA LYS A 402 -2.06 4.12 11.33
C LYS A 402 -1.91 5.48 12.00
N ALA A 403 -0.70 6.02 12.08
CA ALA A 403 -0.47 7.36 12.63
C ALA A 403 -1.06 8.46 11.71
N MET A 404 -0.99 8.32 10.39
CA MET A 404 -1.69 9.20 9.45
C MET A 404 -3.21 9.06 9.49
N GLY A 405 -3.76 8.05 10.17
CA GLY A 405 -5.20 7.82 10.22
C GLY A 405 -5.80 7.28 8.92
N VAL A 406 -4.99 6.82 7.96
CA VAL A 406 -5.49 6.16 6.74
C VAL A 406 -6.04 4.78 7.08
N ASN A 407 -7.10 4.37 6.38
CA ASN A 407 -7.77 3.10 6.64
C ASN A 407 -7.59 2.07 5.51
N THR A 408 -7.02 2.46 4.39
CA THR A 408 -6.97 1.66 3.17
C THR A 408 -5.63 1.79 2.45
N VAL A 409 -5.22 0.69 1.83
CA VAL A 409 -4.10 0.60 0.88
C VAL A 409 -4.67 0.09 -0.44
N ARG A 410 -4.33 0.74 -1.55
CA ARG A 410 -4.58 0.20 -2.90
C ARG A 410 -3.31 -0.42 -3.46
N LEU A 411 -3.44 -1.62 -4.01
CA LEU A 411 -2.40 -2.27 -4.79
C LEU A 411 -2.75 -2.14 -6.27
N GLU A 412 -1.80 -1.69 -7.06
CA GLU A 412 -1.93 -1.56 -8.50
C GLU A 412 -0.73 -2.23 -9.20
N GLY A 413 -1.02 -3.06 -10.19
CA GLY A 413 0.02 -3.76 -10.94
C GLY A 413 0.82 -4.80 -10.14
N HIS A 414 0.75 -4.74 -8.83
CA HIS A 414 1.55 -5.55 -7.91
C HIS A 414 0.68 -6.19 -6.83
N LEU A 415 1.06 -7.41 -6.44
CA LEU A 415 0.57 -8.05 -5.22
C LEU A 415 1.75 -8.24 -4.26
N ALA A 416 1.45 -8.07 -2.99
CA ALA A 416 2.42 -8.23 -1.91
C ALA A 416 2.66 -9.72 -1.57
N PRO A 417 3.75 -10.07 -0.88
CA PRO A 417 3.96 -11.39 -0.30
C PRO A 417 2.92 -11.74 0.78
N ALA A 418 2.73 -13.02 1.04
CA ALA A 418 1.70 -13.52 1.96
C ALA A 418 1.81 -12.92 3.38
N ASP A 419 3.01 -12.77 3.92
CA ASP A 419 3.26 -12.16 5.23
C ASP A 419 2.73 -10.71 5.31
N TRP A 420 2.83 -9.96 4.23
CA TRP A 420 2.32 -8.59 4.15
C TRP A 420 0.80 -8.55 4.42
N TYR A 421 0.03 -9.44 3.78
CA TYR A 421 -1.43 -9.51 4.03
C TYR A 421 -1.75 -9.92 5.46
N GLN A 422 -0.99 -10.84 6.06
CA GLN A 422 -1.17 -11.23 7.46
C GLN A 422 -0.93 -10.03 8.40
N GLN A 423 0.06 -9.21 8.11
CA GLN A 423 0.32 -7.98 8.87
C GLN A 423 -0.83 -6.97 8.70
N MET A 424 -1.40 -6.80 7.49
CA MET A 424 -2.57 -5.95 7.27
C MET A 424 -3.82 -6.47 7.99
N ASP A 425 -4.04 -7.79 7.99
CA ASP A 425 -5.13 -8.43 8.74
C ASP A 425 -5.04 -8.13 10.24
N ALA A 426 -3.84 -8.29 10.82
CA ALA A 426 -3.58 -8.02 12.22
C ALA A 426 -3.66 -6.51 12.57
N ALA A 427 -3.27 -5.66 11.62
CA ALA A 427 -3.30 -4.21 11.78
C ALA A 427 -4.71 -3.61 11.62
N GLY A 428 -5.61 -4.27 10.90
CA GLY A 428 -6.94 -3.76 10.59
C GLY A 428 -6.94 -2.70 9.49
N ILE A 429 -5.98 -2.74 8.57
CA ILE A 429 -5.90 -1.87 7.40
C ILE A 429 -6.59 -2.57 6.23
N LEU A 430 -7.51 -1.89 5.56
CA LEU A 430 -8.21 -2.42 4.39
C LEU A 430 -7.27 -2.46 3.17
N VAL A 431 -7.41 -3.49 2.35
CA VAL A 431 -6.64 -3.66 1.11
C VAL A 431 -7.59 -3.72 -0.08
N ASN A 432 -7.46 -2.76 -0.99
CA ASN A 432 -8.02 -2.81 -2.33
C ASN A 432 -6.98 -3.46 -3.24
N ALA A 433 -7.15 -4.73 -3.56
CA ALA A 433 -6.18 -5.52 -4.31
C ALA A 433 -6.39 -5.38 -5.83
N GLY A 434 -5.30 -5.27 -6.58
CA GLY A 434 -5.29 -5.26 -8.04
C GLY A 434 -3.89 -5.56 -8.58
N TYR A 435 -3.80 -6.29 -9.68
CA TYR A 435 -2.51 -6.65 -10.29
C TYR A 435 -2.49 -6.49 -11.81
N GLN A 436 -3.62 -6.15 -12.43
CA GLN A 436 -3.79 -6.17 -13.87
C GLN A 436 -3.54 -4.81 -14.50
N CYS A 437 -2.58 -4.07 -14.04
CA CYS A 437 -2.11 -2.81 -14.59
C CYS A 437 -0.63 -2.93 -14.95
N CYS A 438 -0.18 -2.42 -16.02
CA CYS A 438 -0.81 -1.84 -17.20
C CYS A 438 -0.31 -2.63 -18.43
N ASN A 439 0.02 -1.99 -19.54
CA ASN A 439 0.64 -2.63 -20.70
C ASN A 439 -0.08 -3.89 -21.18
N PHE A 440 0.56 -5.08 -21.19
CA PHE A 440 -0.02 -6.25 -21.81
C PHE A 440 -1.25 -6.83 -21.08
N TRP A 441 -1.43 -6.55 -19.78
CA TRP A 441 -2.66 -6.92 -19.07
C TRP A 441 -3.91 -6.25 -19.67
N GLU A 442 -3.74 -5.11 -20.33
CA GLU A 442 -4.82 -4.34 -20.97
C GLU A 442 -4.94 -4.62 -22.49
N ALA A 443 -4.15 -5.53 -23.03
CA ALA A 443 -4.23 -5.88 -24.46
C ALA A 443 -5.62 -6.41 -24.81
N THR A 444 -6.17 -5.93 -25.93
CA THR A 444 -7.55 -6.25 -26.35
C THR A 444 -7.75 -7.70 -26.79
N SER A 445 -6.68 -8.46 -27.00
CA SER A 445 -6.75 -9.86 -27.41
C SER A 445 -5.53 -10.67 -26.93
N TYR A 446 -5.77 -11.93 -26.59
CA TYR A 446 -4.76 -12.90 -26.18
C TYR A 446 -4.78 -14.16 -27.03
N THR A 447 -3.64 -14.80 -27.16
CA THR A 447 -3.54 -16.16 -27.66
C THR A 447 -4.19 -17.17 -26.70
N THR A 448 -4.45 -18.39 -27.14
CA THR A 448 -4.99 -19.46 -26.27
C THR A 448 -4.09 -19.70 -25.04
N ALA A 449 -2.76 -19.67 -25.21
CA ALA A 449 -1.82 -19.85 -24.11
C ALA A 449 -1.90 -18.69 -23.10
N GLN A 450 -1.96 -17.44 -23.58
CA GLN A 450 -2.10 -16.27 -22.72
C GLN A 450 -3.46 -16.25 -21.99
N ASN A 451 -4.55 -16.66 -22.65
CA ASN A 451 -5.84 -16.83 -21.97
C ASN A 451 -5.76 -17.82 -20.79
N ALA A 452 -5.02 -18.91 -20.97
CA ALA A 452 -4.81 -19.90 -19.90
C ALA A 452 -4.00 -19.29 -18.74
N VAL A 453 -2.95 -18.54 -19.03
CA VAL A 453 -2.15 -17.82 -18.01
C VAL A 453 -3.00 -16.78 -17.28
N TYR A 454 -3.83 -16.01 -18.00
CA TYR A 454 -4.71 -15.00 -17.41
C TYR A 454 -5.70 -15.62 -16.40
N GLN A 455 -6.39 -16.69 -16.80
CA GLN A 455 -7.33 -17.39 -15.90
C GLN A 455 -6.61 -18.07 -14.73
N ALA A 456 -5.46 -18.71 -14.96
CA ALA A 456 -4.66 -19.34 -13.91
C ALA A 456 -4.13 -18.32 -12.89
N SER A 457 -3.73 -17.13 -13.34
CA SER A 457 -3.33 -16.01 -12.47
C SER A 457 -4.49 -15.57 -11.58
N ALA A 458 -5.68 -15.36 -12.13
CA ALA A 458 -6.86 -14.99 -11.34
C ALA A 458 -7.23 -16.06 -10.31
N GLN A 459 -7.12 -17.34 -10.66
CA GLN A 459 -7.36 -18.43 -9.73
C GLN A 459 -6.32 -18.44 -8.59
N ALA A 460 -5.04 -18.33 -8.89
CA ALA A 460 -3.98 -18.34 -7.88
C ALA A 460 -4.09 -17.10 -6.96
N VAL A 461 -4.38 -15.93 -7.53
CA VAL A 461 -4.62 -14.70 -6.77
C VAL A 461 -5.84 -14.84 -5.86
N GLY A 462 -6.96 -15.33 -6.37
CA GLY A 462 -8.16 -15.59 -5.56
C GLY A 462 -7.90 -16.57 -4.40
N GLN A 463 -7.08 -17.59 -4.62
CA GLN A 463 -6.66 -18.53 -3.58
C GLN A 463 -5.81 -17.83 -2.49
N THR A 464 -4.95 -16.91 -2.86
CA THR A 464 -4.15 -16.14 -1.91
C THR A 464 -5.03 -15.18 -1.10
N LEU A 465 -5.94 -14.44 -1.75
CA LEU A 465 -6.66 -13.33 -1.11
C LEU A 465 -7.87 -13.75 -0.24
N ARG A 466 -8.49 -14.88 -0.49
CA ARG A 466 -9.83 -15.25 0.04
C ARG A 466 -9.94 -15.40 1.57
N ASN A 467 -8.85 -15.74 2.27
CA ASN A 467 -8.83 -15.88 3.72
C ASN A 467 -8.45 -14.58 4.45
N HIS A 468 -7.96 -13.54 3.73
CA HIS A 468 -7.52 -12.29 4.31
C HIS A 468 -8.70 -11.32 4.55
N PRO A 469 -9.08 -11.06 5.82
CA PRO A 469 -10.19 -10.15 6.10
C PRO A 469 -9.88 -8.69 5.77
N SER A 470 -8.62 -8.29 5.67
CA SER A 470 -8.21 -6.96 5.23
C SER A 470 -8.55 -6.68 3.77
N VAL A 471 -8.50 -7.71 2.90
CA VAL A 471 -8.80 -7.56 1.47
C VAL A 471 -10.30 -7.37 1.28
N PHE A 472 -10.74 -6.13 1.03
CA PHE A 472 -12.17 -5.80 0.95
C PHE A 472 -12.72 -5.71 -0.47
N SER A 473 -11.87 -5.57 -1.48
CA SER A 473 -12.25 -5.53 -2.90
C SER A 473 -11.09 -5.97 -3.78
N PHE A 474 -11.44 -6.39 -5.00
CA PHE A 474 -10.50 -6.56 -6.10
C PHE A 474 -10.86 -5.56 -7.19
N GLN A 475 -9.89 -4.78 -7.63
CA GLN A 475 -10.02 -3.75 -8.65
C GLN A 475 -9.23 -4.14 -9.88
N TRP A 476 -9.88 -4.00 -11.05
CA TRP A 476 -9.20 -4.10 -12.33
C TRP A 476 -8.26 -2.92 -12.54
N SER A 477 -7.58 -2.91 -13.68
CA SER A 477 -6.77 -1.82 -14.18
C SER A 477 -7.57 -0.53 -14.44
N ASP A 478 -6.92 0.49 -14.91
CA ASP A 478 -7.54 1.75 -15.33
C ASP A 478 -8.58 1.50 -16.40
N ASN A 479 -8.21 0.77 -17.46
CA ASN A 479 -9.14 0.33 -18.48
C ASN A 479 -10.04 -0.83 -17.99
N ALA A 480 -11.33 -0.74 -18.33
CA ALA A 480 -12.26 -1.84 -18.08
C ALA A 480 -11.88 -3.09 -18.91
N PRO A 481 -12.00 -4.31 -18.34
CA PRO A 481 -11.65 -5.52 -19.05
C PRO A 481 -12.56 -5.75 -20.27
N THR A 482 -12.02 -6.35 -21.31
CA THR A 482 -12.83 -6.92 -22.39
C THR A 482 -13.71 -8.05 -21.87
N ALA A 483 -14.80 -8.39 -22.58
CA ALA A 483 -15.69 -9.49 -22.20
C ALA A 483 -14.95 -10.84 -22.01
N ASN A 484 -13.89 -11.07 -22.78
CA ASN A 484 -13.06 -12.27 -22.65
C ASN A 484 -12.23 -12.24 -21.36
N GLN A 485 -11.53 -11.16 -21.11
CA GLN A 485 -10.73 -10.97 -19.89
C GLN A 485 -11.59 -11.09 -18.62
N GLU A 486 -12.72 -10.40 -18.61
CA GLU A 486 -13.66 -10.44 -17.50
C GLU A 486 -14.17 -11.88 -17.23
N THR A 487 -14.54 -12.60 -18.31
CA THR A 487 -14.98 -14.00 -18.20
C THR A 487 -13.87 -14.90 -17.62
N LEU A 488 -12.64 -14.79 -18.13
CA LEU A 488 -11.51 -15.60 -17.68
C LEU A 488 -11.16 -15.35 -16.23
N ALA A 489 -11.10 -14.07 -15.83
CA ALA A 489 -10.79 -13.73 -14.44
C ALA A 489 -11.89 -14.17 -13.49
N LEU A 490 -13.17 -13.88 -13.80
CA LEU A 490 -14.29 -14.30 -12.96
C LEU A 490 -14.38 -15.81 -12.81
N ASN A 491 -14.07 -16.58 -13.87
CA ASN A 491 -13.96 -18.04 -13.79
C ASN A 491 -12.81 -18.48 -12.87
N GLY A 492 -11.65 -17.81 -12.94
CA GLY A 492 -10.51 -18.06 -12.06
C GLY A 492 -10.85 -17.78 -10.60
N PHE A 493 -11.42 -16.62 -10.30
CA PHE A 493 -11.85 -16.24 -8.94
C PHE A 493 -12.95 -17.15 -8.40
N ALA A 494 -13.90 -17.55 -9.23
CA ALA A 494 -14.95 -18.51 -8.85
C ALA A 494 -14.38 -19.91 -8.53
N ALA A 495 -13.39 -20.36 -9.30
CA ALA A 495 -12.67 -21.61 -9.01
C ALA A 495 -11.86 -21.55 -7.70
N ALA A 496 -11.49 -20.33 -7.27
CA ALA A 496 -10.84 -20.09 -6.00
C ALA A 496 -11.82 -19.89 -4.82
N ASP A 497 -13.14 -19.86 -5.05
CA ASP A 497 -14.15 -19.42 -4.07
C ASP A 497 -13.88 -17.98 -3.53
N TYR A 498 -13.26 -17.10 -4.30
CA TYR A 498 -13.03 -15.71 -3.90
C TYR A 498 -14.30 -14.88 -4.16
N PRO A 499 -14.90 -14.27 -3.11
CA PRO A 499 -16.23 -13.69 -3.22
C PRO A 499 -16.28 -12.26 -3.81
N GLY A 500 -15.13 -11.59 -3.99
CA GLY A 500 -15.08 -10.15 -4.27
C GLY A 500 -15.43 -9.30 -3.04
N PRO A 501 -15.97 -8.09 -3.19
CA PRO A 501 -16.48 -7.42 -4.39
C PRO A 501 -15.42 -7.18 -5.47
N PHE A 502 -15.89 -7.12 -6.71
CA PHE A 502 -15.07 -6.80 -7.88
C PHE A 502 -15.44 -5.42 -8.40
N ILE A 503 -14.43 -4.62 -8.74
CA ILE A 503 -14.58 -3.31 -9.36
C ILE A 503 -14.00 -3.38 -10.77
N SER A 504 -14.77 -2.95 -11.76
CA SER A 504 -14.45 -3.19 -13.17
C SER A 504 -13.33 -2.32 -13.74
N SER A 505 -13.01 -1.20 -13.08
CA SER A 505 -11.99 -0.25 -13.54
C SER A 505 -11.65 0.70 -12.40
N ALA A 506 -10.44 1.24 -12.40
CA ALA A 506 -10.03 2.34 -11.53
C ALA A 506 -10.57 3.69 -12.01
N GLU A 507 -11.09 3.76 -13.23
CA GLU A 507 -11.71 4.92 -13.83
C GLU A 507 -13.24 4.83 -13.86
N TYR A 508 -13.91 5.85 -14.43
CA TYR A 508 -15.37 5.87 -14.58
C TYR A 508 -15.86 5.05 -15.79
N ASN A 509 -15.31 3.87 -15.97
CA ASN A 509 -15.59 2.94 -17.04
C ASN A 509 -16.66 1.89 -16.66
N SER A 510 -17.08 1.11 -17.63
CA SER A 510 -18.02 -0.01 -17.43
C SER A 510 -17.54 -1.24 -18.18
N SER A 511 -17.65 -2.41 -17.56
CA SER A 511 -17.39 -3.69 -18.18
C SER A 511 -18.70 -4.44 -18.54
N PRO A 512 -18.63 -5.44 -19.40
CA PRO A 512 -19.82 -6.16 -19.88
C PRO A 512 -20.60 -6.91 -18.80
N GLN A 513 -19.96 -7.45 -17.76
CA GLN A 513 -20.61 -8.28 -16.72
C GLN A 513 -20.71 -7.56 -15.37
N LEU A 514 -19.65 -6.91 -14.92
CA LEU A 514 -19.63 -6.19 -13.63
C LEU A 514 -20.31 -4.82 -13.73
N GLY A 515 -20.45 -4.27 -14.93
CA GLY A 515 -21.09 -2.98 -15.15
C GLY A 515 -20.18 -1.81 -14.77
N ALA A 516 -20.78 -0.71 -14.34
CA ALA A 516 -20.06 0.53 -14.03
C ALA A 516 -19.14 0.38 -12.82
N ALA A 517 -17.91 0.86 -12.94
CA ALA A 517 -16.96 0.97 -11.83
C ALA A 517 -17.48 1.95 -10.79
N GLY A 518 -17.86 3.14 -11.21
CA GLY A 518 -18.31 4.22 -10.32
C GLY A 518 -17.16 4.87 -9.57
N GLU A 519 -15.96 4.77 -10.09
CA GLU A 519 -14.74 5.38 -9.60
C GLU A 519 -14.24 6.43 -10.58
N LYS A 520 -13.42 7.34 -10.14
CA LYS A 520 -12.76 8.35 -10.96
C LYS A 520 -11.30 8.48 -10.55
N GLU A 521 -10.53 9.19 -11.36
CA GLU A 521 -9.10 9.43 -11.13
C GLU A 521 -8.71 10.90 -11.28
N GLY A 522 -7.49 11.24 -10.84
CA GLY A 522 -6.88 12.56 -10.94
C GLY A 522 -7.50 13.63 -10.04
N PRO A 523 -6.81 14.75 -9.89
CA PRO A 523 -5.59 15.22 -10.57
C PRO A 523 -4.31 14.50 -10.14
N TYR A 524 -3.20 14.78 -10.86
CA TYR A 524 -1.90 14.12 -10.64
C TYR A 524 -0.73 15.09 -10.44
N ASP A 525 -0.93 16.40 -10.62
CA ASP A 525 0.05 17.44 -10.39
C ASP A 525 -0.60 18.59 -9.63
N TRP A 526 0.13 19.67 -9.36
CA TRP A 526 -0.29 20.68 -8.41
C TRP A 526 -1.68 21.25 -8.70
N VAL A 527 -2.52 21.26 -7.69
CA VAL A 527 -3.81 21.94 -7.61
C VAL A 527 -3.86 22.76 -6.32
N PRO A 528 -4.58 23.90 -6.28
CA PRO A 528 -4.69 24.68 -5.04
C PRO A 528 -5.60 24.00 -4.03
N PRO A 529 -5.43 24.24 -2.71
CA PRO A 529 -6.26 23.63 -1.66
C PRO A 529 -7.78 23.80 -1.85
N ASN A 530 -8.24 24.91 -2.41
CA ASN A 530 -9.65 25.14 -2.68
C ASN A 530 -10.19 24.40 -3.92
N TYR A 531 -9.32 23.80 -4.73
CA TYR A 531 -9.73 22.89 -5.81
C TYR A 531 -10.57 21.71 -5.28
N TRP A 532 -10.15 21.15 -4.16
CA TRP A 532 -10.81 20.01 -3.52
C TRP A 532 -12.23 20.34 -3.01
N TYR A 533 -12.52 21.61 -2.73
CA TYR A 533 -13.85 22.08 -2.28
C TYR A 533 -14.76 22.57 -3.41
N ASP A 534 -14.32 22.57 -4.68
CA ASP A 534 -15.17 22.94 -5.80
C ASP A 534 -16.26 21.88 -6.03
N THR A 535 -17.50 22.32 -6.14
CA THR A 535 -18.67 21.45 -6.40
C THR A 535 -19.41 21.83 -7.68
N SER A 536 -18.84 22.71 -8.51
CA SER A 536 -19.49 23.29 -9.68
C SER A 536 -18.92 22.80 -11.02
N HIS A 537 -17.79 22.12 -11.02
CA HIS A 537 -17.07 21.70 -12.23
C HIS A 537 -16.94 20.18 -12.34
N PHE A 538 -18.05 19.49 -12.15
CA PHE A 538 -18.12 18.06 -12.42
C PHE A 538 -18.15 17.80 -13.93
N ASP A 539 -17.36 16.88 -14.40
CA ASP A 539 -17.50 16.34 -15.74
C ASP A 539 -18.58 15.25 -15.76
N SER A 540 -19.55 15.36 -16.66
CA SER A 540 -20.75 14.54 -16.61
C SER A 540 -20.80 13.40 -17.60
N GLY A 541 -19.72 13.08 -18.30
CA GLY A 541 -19.88 12.10 -19.36
C GLY A 541 -18.62 11.53 -20.00
N ASP A 542 -17.46 11.89 -19.52
CA ASP A 542 -16.23 11.31 -20.01
C ASP A 542 -15.90 10.02 -19.27
N SER A 543 -15.40 9.00 -20.00
CA SER A 543 -14.85 7.77 -19.45
C SER A 543 -13.59 8.03 -18.61
N THR A 544 -12.95 9.15 -18.82
CA THR A 544 -11.78 9.64 -18.10
C THR A 544 -12.14 10.89 -17.33
N LEU A 545 -12.90 10.80 -16.24
CA LEU A 545 -13.27 11.94 -15.41
C LEU A 545 -12.06 12.61 -14.72
N THR A 546 -10.89 12.52 -15.34
CA THR A 546 -9.64 13.15 -14.92
C THR A 546 -9.87 14.65 -14.77
N ASN A 547 -9.49 15.22 -13.64
CA ASN A 547 -9.63 16.64 -13.32
C ASN A 547 -11.08 17.17 -13.44
N ALA A 548 -12.05 16.33 -13.10
CA ALA A 548 -13.45 16.73 -13.04
C ALA A 548 -13.77 17.72 -11.91
N GLY A 549 -12.78 18.11 -11.13
CA GLY A 549 -12.87 19.11 -10.07
C GLY A 549 -13.47 18.60 -8.77
N GLY A 550 -12.89 19.03 -7.67
CA GLY A 550 -13.42 18.84 -6.33
C GLY A 550 -13.41 17.42 -5.78
N SER A 551 -13.77 17.31 -4.50
CA SER A 551 -13.87 16.04 -3.80
C SER A 551 -15.29 15.49 -3.91
N TRP A 552 -15.48 14.48 -4.75
CA TRP A 552 -16.73 13.77 -4.95
C TRP A 552 -16.46 12.34 -5.44
N GLY A 553 -17.41 11.44 -5.25
CA GLY A 553 -17.31 10.07 -5.69
C GLY A 553 -16.27 9.26 -4.93
N PHE A 554 -15.88 8.14 -5.53
CA PHE A 554 -14.71 7.36 -5.14
C PHE A 554 -13.58 7.72 -6.11
N ASP A 555 -12.52 8.31 -5.60
CA ASP A 555 -11.34 8.64 -6.38
C ASP A 555 -10.26 7.60 -6.10
N SER A 556 -9.99 6.77 -7.11
CA SER A 556 -9.11 5.60 -7.00
C SER A 556 -7.63 5.98 -6.96
N GLU A 557 -7.30 7.17 -7.51
CA GLU A 557 -5.94 7.70 -7.53
C GLU A 557 -5.94 9.21 -7.84
N GLN A 558 -5.41 9.99 -6.92
CA GLN A 558 -5.33 11.45 -7.06
C GLN A 558 -4.31 12.05 -6.12
N SER A 559 -3.67 13.17 -6.52
CA SER A 559 -2.78 13.92 -5.64
C SER A 559 -2.60 15.37 -6.11
N GLY A 560 -2.02 16.19 -5.23
CA GLY A 560 -1.50 17.51 -5.57
C GLY A 560 -0.08 17.48 -6.18
N GLY A 561 0.36 16.35 -6.73
CA GLY A 561 1.62 16.22 -7.46
C GLY A 561 2.86 16.04 -6.58
N HIS A 562 3.88 16.83 -6.86
CA HIS A 562 5.18 16.73 -6.20
C HIS A 562 5.10 16.97 -4.70
N THR A 563 5.78 16.10 -3.95
CA THR A 563 5.96 16.22 -2.49
C THR A 563 7.45 16.29 -2.19
N VAL A 564 7.89 17.41 -1.62
CA VAL A 564 9.30 17.61 -1.27
C VAL A 564 9.56 17.01 0.10
N PRO A 565 10.52 16.05 0.24
CA PRO A 565 10.90 15.49 1.53
C PRO A 565 11.57 16.53 2.44
N THR A 566 11.81 16.16 3.70
CA THR A 566 12.59 16.99 4.61
C THR A 566 14.02 17.16 4.12
N LEU A 567 14.72 18.18 4.63
CA LEU A 567 16.12 18.41 4.25
C LEU A 567 17.03 17.23 4.64
N ASP A 568 16.74 16.53 5.74
CA ASP A 568 17.47 15.35 6.15
C ASP A 568 17.30 14.19 5.14
N SER A 569 16.08 13.94 4.70
CA SER A 569 15.81 12.95 3.66
C SER A 569 16.48 13.34 2.33
N ILE A 570 16.36 14.59 1.88
CA ILE A 570 17.02 15.09 0.68
C ILE A 570 18.54 14.86 0.73
N ASN A 571 19.19 15.09 1.87
CA ASN A 571 20.62 14.87 2.04
C ASN A 571 21.04 13.39 1.88
N ARG A 572 20.12 12.42 2.07
CA ARG A 572 20.38 10.99 1.95
C ARG A 572 20.42 10.51 0.50
N PHE A 573 19.72 11.20 -0.42
CA PHE A 573 19.63 10.71 -1.80
C PHE A 573 20.00 11.72 -2.90
N LEU A 574 20.19 13.01 -2.60
CA LEU A 574 20.61 14.00 -3.59
C LEU A 574 22.03 14.51 -3.31
N SER A 575 22.87 14.53 -4.34
CA SER A 575 24.17 15.19 -4.31
C SER A 575 24.00 16.70 -4.14
N SER A 576 25.06 17.40 -3.71
CA SER A 576 25.03 18.86 -3.60
C SER A 576 24.69 19.56 -4.93
N ALA A 577 25.03 18.95 -6.07
CA ALA A 577 24.70 19.48 -7.39
C ALA A 577 23.19 19.35 -7.67
N ASP A 578 22.61 18.19 -7.38
CA ASP A 578 21.17 17.94 -7.55
C ASP A 578 20.34 18.78 -6.58
N GLN A 579 20.81 18.91 -5.32
CA GLN A 579 20.21 19.83 -4.36
C GLN A 579 20.20 21.27 -4.87
N SER A 580 21.30 21.73 -5.51
CA SER A 580 21.35 23.07 -6.11
C SER A 580 20.37 23.20 -7.26
N ALA A 581 20.26 22.21 -8.12
CA ALA A 581 19.31 22.19 -9.23
C ALA A 581 17.85 22.23 -8.73
N LEU A 582 17.56 21.54 -7.62
CA LEU A 582 16.22 21.43 -7.04
C LEU A 582 15.57 22.78 -6.77
N TRP A 583 16.31 23.73 -6.17
CA TRP A 583 15.74 25.02 -5.77
C TRP A 583 16.14 26.21 -6.67
N GLN A 584 17.19 26.06 -7.51
CA GLN A 584 17.66 27.15 -8.39
C GLN A 584 17.12 27.03 -9.82
N THR A 585 16.66 25.83 -10.23
CA THR A 585 16.25 25.59 -11.62
C THR A 585 14.95 24.77 -11.66
N PRO A 586 13.78 25.39 -11.37
CA PRO A 586 12.49 24.69 -11.30
C PRO A 586 12.13 23.85 -12.54
N SER A 587 12.64 24.24 -13.71
CA SER A 587 12.41 23.53 -14.98
C SER A 587 13.41 22.42 -15.27
N ALA A 588 14.36 22.15 -14.36
CA ALA A 588 15.29 21.04 -14.54
C ALA A 588 14.57 19.71 -14.31
N ASN A 589 14.82 18.72 -15.18
CA ASN A 589 14.38 17.35 -14.95
C ASN A 589 15.07 16.80 -13.71
N GLN A 590 14.29 16.19 -12.84
CA GLN A 590 14.74 15.54 -11.62
C GLN A 590 14.68 14.02 -11.81
N PHE A 591 15.82 13.34 -11.71
CA PHE A 591 15.88 11.88 -11.84
C PHE A 591 14.98 11.18 -10.82
N HIS A 592 14.86 11.74 -9.62
CA HIS A 592 14.01 11.25 -8.53
C HIS A 592 12.56 11.77 -8.58
N ALA A 593 12.14 12.48 -9.62
CA ALA A 593 10.74 12.82 -9.84
C ALA A 593 10.08 11.83 -10.80
N ASN A 594 10.71 11.58 -11.95
CA ASN A 594 10.18 10.65 -12.96
C ASN A 594 11.33 10.05 -13.78
N TYR A 595 11.09 8.91 -14.43
CA TYR A 595 12.11 8.28 -15.28
C TYR A 595 12.32 9.07 -16.59
N GLU A 596 13.57 9.17 -17.01
CA GLU A 596 13.96 9.86 -18.25
C GLU A 596 13.44 9.14 -19.51
N GLY A 597 13.13 9.87 -20.57
CA GLY A 597 12.94 9.33 -21.91
C GLY A 597 11.56 8.76 -22.23
N THR A 598 10.59 8.84 -21.34
CA THR A 598 9.27 8.22 -21.50
C THR A 598 8.23 9.07 -22.22
N GLY A 599 8.54 10.34 -22.49
CA GLY A 599 7.54 11.33 -22.92
C GLY A 599 6.83 11.99 -21.73
N HIS A 600 7.03 11.49 -20.51
CA HIS A 600 6.52 12.05 -19.26
C HIS A 600 7.47 13.07 -18.64
N THR A 601 8.59 13.34 -19.30
CA THR A 601 9.49 14.45 -18.98
C THR A 601 8.84 15.76 -19.38
N GLY A 602 9.11 16.81 -18.62
CA GLY A 602 8.55 18.11 -18.84
C GLY A 602 7.95 18.67 -17.56
N TYR A 603 7.06 19.62 -17.71
CA TYR A 603 6.59 20.38 -16.57
C TYR A 603 5.66 19.60 -15.63
N ALA A 604 4.94 18.59 -16.12
CA ALA A 604 3.96 17.88 -15.30
C ALA A 604 4.62 16.96 -14.25
N PHE A 605 5.51 16.05 -14.64
CA PHE A 605 5.99 15.01 -13.71
C PHE A 605 7.50 14.95 -13.59
N GLY A 606 8.24 15.36 -14.61
CA GLY A 606 9.70 15.30 -14.63
C GLY A 606 10.38 16.48 -13.94
N THR A 607 9.66 17.56 -13.65
CA THR A 607 10.19 18.77 -13.02
C THR A 607 9.28 19.25 -11.89
N LEU A 608 9.78 20.06 -10.97
CA LEU A 608 8.96 20.68 -9.92
C LEU A 608 8.35 22.01 -10.34
N PHE A 609 8.32 22.31 -11.62
CA PHE A 609 7.96 23.63 -12.16
C PHE A 609 6.57 24.12 -11.70
N ASN A 610 5.56 23.26 -11.69
CA ASN A 610 4.20 23.64 -11.30
C ASN A 610 4.12 23.92 -9.79
N LEU A 611 4.69 23.04 -8.96
CA LEU A 611 4.79 23.25 -7.52
C LEU A 611 5.55 24.54 -7.20
N ASP A 612 6.74 24.72 -7.79
CA ASP A 612 7.61 25.88 -7.53
C ASP A 612 6.97 27.19 -8.01
N THR A 613 6.24 27.13 -9.12
CA THR A 613 5.45 28.28 -9.62
C THR A 613 4.35 28.64 -8.63
N ALA A 614 3.67 27.65 -8.07
CA ALA A 614 2.63 27.88 -7.06
C ALA A 614 3.22 28.46 -5.78
N ILE A 615 4.28 27.89 -5.24
CA ILE A 615 4.96 28.38 -4.02
C ILE A 615 5.38 29.84 -4.21
N THR A 616 6.10 30.12 -5.29
CA THR A 616 6.60 31.49 -5.56
C THR A 616 5.46 32.51 -5.66
N ASN A 617 4.36 32.15 -6.30
CA ASN A 617 3.22 33.08 -6.45
C ASN A 617 2.44 33.24 -5.15
N ARG A 618 2.29 32.20 -4.35
CA ARG A 618 1.51 32.18 -3.11
C ARG A 618 2.31 32.73 -1.92
N TYR A 619 3.50 32.19 -1.67
CA TYR A 619 4.31 32.50 -0.49
C TYR A 619 5.43 33.52 -0.73
N GLY A 620 5.97 33.56 -1.93
CA GLY A 620 7.07 34.43 -2.32
C GLY A 620 8.26 33.66 -2.84
N ALA A 621 9.37 34.33 -3.07
CA ALA A 621 10.60 33.70 -3.55
C ALA A 621 11.49 33.32 -2.37
N TRP A 622 12.07 32.13 -2.46
CA TRP A 622 13.09 31.63 -1.54
C TRP A 622 14.50 32.12 -1.90
N SER A 623 15.42 32.05 -0.96
CA SER A 623 16.82 32.46 -1.12
C SER A 623 17.85 31.38 -0.77
N SER A 624 17.39 30.24 -0.28
CA SER A 624 18.22 29.07 0.09
C SER A 624 17.45 27.76 -0.05
N LEU A 625 18.18 26.64 -0.12
CA LEU A 625 17.57 25.32 -0.11
C LEU A 625 16.70 25.10 1.13
N SER A 626 17.17 25.52 2.32
CA SER A 626 16.41 25.33 3.55
C SER A 626 15.07 26.08 3.52
N GLN A 627 15.07 27.33 3.04
CA GLN A 627 13.83 28.10 2.88
C GLN A 627 12.90 27.47 1.84
N TYR A 628 13.44 27.03 0.70
CA TYR A 628 12.69 26.31 -0.33
C TYR A 628 11.98 25.07 0.24
N VAL A 629 12.71 24.24 0.96
CA VAL A 629 12.15 23.04 1.58
C VAL A 629 11.06 23.38 2.58
N GLU A 630 11.27 24.40 3.43
CA GLU A 630 10.27 24.85 4.38
C GLU A 630 8.97 25.35 3.70
N GLU A 631 9.10 26.17 2.65
CA GLU A 631 7.95 26.66 1.89
C GLU A 631 7.21 25.50 1.18
N ALA A 632 7.95 24.52 0.65
CA ALA A 632 7.38 23.32 0.05
C ALA A 632 6.66 22.44 1.09
N GLN A 633 7.21 22.31 2.31
CA GLN A 633 6.54 21.60 3.41
C GLN A 633 5.18 22.25 3.74
N VAL A 634 5.14 23.57 3.85
CA VAL A 634 3.90 24.32 4.13
C VAL A 634 2.88 24.12 3.02
N GLN A 635 3.31 24.20 1.74
CA GLN A 635 2.45 23.99 0.58
C GLN A 635 1.90 22.57 0.51
N ASN A 636 2.75 21.56 0.68
CA ASN A 636 2.34 20.17 0.65
C ASN A 636 1.42 19.81 1.84
N TYR A 637 1.67 20.37 3.05
CA TYR A 637 0.81 20.17 4.21
C TYR A 637 -0.63 20.65 3.97
N GLU A 638 -0.79 21.90 3.49
CA GLU A 638 -2.12 22.46 3.29
C GLU A 638 -2.88 21.75 2.17
N ASP A 639 -2.19 21.32 1.11
CA ASP A 639 -2.82 20.68 -0.05
C ASP A 639 -3.30 19.26 0.28
N THR A 640 -2.45 18.43 0.89
CA THR A 640 -2.84 17.07 1.29
C THR A 640 -3.90 17.07 2.39
N ARG A 641 -3.83 18.02 3.35
CA ARG A 641 -4.88 18.21 4.34
C ARG A 641 -6.22 18.55 3.66
N ALA A 642 -6.21 19.51 2.76
CA ALA A 642 -7.42 19.96 2.06
C ALA A 642 -8.07 18.84 1.25
N GLN A 643 -7.27 17.99 0.58
CA GLN A 643 -7.76 16.81 -0.14
C GLN A 643 -8.56 15.89 0.78
N PHE A 644 -7.97 15.41 1.87
CA PHE A 644 -8.62 14.46 2.76
C PHE A 644 -9.79 15.07 3.53
N GLU A 645 -9.67 16.32 4.01
CA GLU A 645 -10.76 17.03 4.68
C GLU A 645 -11.97 17.23 3.77
N ALA A 646 -11.76 17.65 2.51
CA ALA A 646 -12.85 17.90 1.58
C ALA A 646 -13.62 16.63 1.22
N PHE A 647 -12.97 15.47 1.11
CA PHE A 647 -13.67 14.19 0.92
C PHE A 647 -14.54 13.83 2.13
N VAL A 648 -14.13 14.15 3.35
CA VAL A 648 -14.96 13.96 4.54
C VAL A 648 -16.10 14.97 4.56
N ASP A 649 -15.85 16.25 4.33
CA ASP A 649 -16.87 17.31 4.29
C ASP A 649 -17.96 17.00 3.27
N HIS A 650 -17.58 16.64 2.04
CA HIS A 650 -18.48 16.36 0.94
C HIS A 650 -19.13 14.96 1.01
N SER A 651 -18.77 14.10 1.96
CA SER A 651 -19.43 12.80 2.14
C SER A 651 -20.93 12.93 2.42
N THR A 652 -21.37 14.09 2.89
CA THR A 652 -22.79 14.42 3.13
C THR A 652 -23.49 15.06 1.93
N ASN A 653 -22.78 15.36 0.85
CA ASN A 653 -23.36 15.97 -0.35
C ASN A 653 -24.27 14.97 -1.07
N SER A 654 -25.59 15.24 -1.10
CA SER A 654 -26.55 14.33 -1.71
C SER A 654 -26.52 14.32 -3.25
N ALA A 655 -25.99 15.38 -3.88
CA ALA A 655 -25.92 15.50 -5.34
C ALA A 655 -24.70 14.76 -5.94
N ALA A 656 -23.60 14.73 -5.20
CA ALA A 656 -22.36 14.05 -5.58
C ALA A 656 -21.59 13.68 -4.29
N PRO A 657 -21.99 12.60 -3.57
CA PRO A 657 -21.36 12.25 -2.30
C PRO A 657 -19.91 11.81 -2.52
N ALA A 658 -18.98 12.29 -1.70
CA ALA A 658 -17.63 11.77 -1.63
C ALA A 658 -17.64 10.46 -0.82
N THR A 659 -17.13 9.39 -1.39
CA THR A 659 -17.16 8.05 -0.80
C THR A 659 -15.78 7.49 -0.52
N GLY A 660 -14.74 8.03 -1.17
CA GLY A 660 -13.37 7.61 -0.93
C GLY A 660 -12.34 8.41 -1.70
N THR A 661 -11.14 8.48 -1.14
CA THR A 661 -9.94 9.05 -1.74
C THR A 661 -8.76 8.12 -1.52
N ILE A 662 -8.05 7.81 -2.59
CA ILE A 662 -6.77 7.10 -2.59
C ILE A 662 -5.70 8.09 -3.10
N TYR A 663 -4.80 8.48 -2.21
CA TYR A 663 -3.68 9.36 -2.59
C TYR A 663 -2.71 8.60 -3.50
N TRP A 664 -2.36 9.19 -4.61
CA TRP A 664 -1.43 8.62 -5.57
C TRP A 664 -0.06 9.32 -5.47
N GLN A 665 0.97 8.73 -4.79
CA GLN A 665 0.97 7.47 -4.08
C GLN A 665 1.31 7.71 -2.59
N MET A 666 1.01 6.74 -1.71
CA MET A 666 1.28 6.88 -0.28
C MET A 666 2.79 6.82 0.02
N ASN A 667 3.49 5.89 -0.63
CA ASN A 667 4.94 5.71 -0.59
C ASN A 667 5.48 5.46 -1.99
N LYS A 668 6.81 5.41 -2.10
CA LYS A 668 7.51 4.94 -3.31
C LYS A 668 8.52 3.86 -2.97
N GLY A 669 8.76 2.97 -3.90
CA GLY A 669 9.76 1.91 -3.78
C GLY A 669 11.22 2.41 -3.81
N TRP A 670 11.45 3.71 -3.98
CA TRP A 670 12.73 4.40 -4.02
C TRP A 670 12.59 5.83 -3.51
N PRO A 671 13.67 6.55 -3.13
CA PRO A 671 13.59 7.95 -2.72
C PRO A 671 13.06 8.83 -3.85
N THR A 672 12.08 9.68 -3.54
CA THR A 672 11.35 10.42 -4.57
C THR A 672 11.06 11.88 -4.21
N LEU A 673 10.80 12.68 -5.24
CA LEU A 673 10.27 14.04 -5.19
C LEU A 673 8.83 14.10 -5.73
N LEU A 674 8.23 12.94 -6.07
CA LEU A 674 6.92 12.86 -6.72
C LEU A 674 6.00 11.89 -5.96
N TRP A 675 4.79 12.34 -5.61
CA TRP A 675 3.70 11.52 -5.08
C TRP A 675 4.07 10.64 -3.88
N SER A 676 4.52 11.21 -2.78
CA SER A 676 4.70 10.41 -1.58
C SER A 676 4.21 11.13 -0.33
N LEU A 677 3.41 10.46 0.50
CA LEU A 677 3.05 10.96 1.82
C LEU A 677 4.20 10.76 2.80
N TYR A 678 4.93 9.64 2.69
CA TYR A 678 6.20 9.42 3.36
C TYR A 678 7.21 8.83 2.36
N ASN A 679 8.45 9.30 2.44
CA ASN A 679 9.49 8.88 1.50
C ASN A 679 9.99 7.46 1.81
N ASN A 680 10.82 6.90 0.93
CA ASN A 680 11.36 5.54 1.01
C ASN A 680 12.10 5.26 2.35
N ASP A 681 12.76 6.25 2.94
CA ASP A 681 13.40 6.15 4.26
C ASP A 681 12.41 6.28 5.44
N GLY A 682 11.13 6.54 5.16
CA GLY A 682 10.08 6.77 6.14
C GLY A 682 10.01 8.21 6.66
N ASP A 683 10.57 9.16 5.92
CA ASP A 683 10.52 10.58 6.22
C ASP A 683 9.08 11.09 6.34
N GLN A 684 8.79 11.79 7.45
CA GLN A 684 7.48 12.36 7.75
C GLN A 684 7.48 13.84 7.44
N ALA A 685 7.28 14.16 6.17
CA ALA A 685 7.29 15.52 5.64
C ALA A 685 5.94 16.25 5.85
N GLY A 686 5.80 17.49 5.35
CA GLY A 686 4.57 18.26 5.46
C GLY A 686 3.35 17.56 4.88
N ALA A 687 3.50 16.85 3.75
CA ALA A 687 2.42 16.03 3.17
C ALA A 687 1.89 14.97 4.14
N TYR A 688 2.78 14.29 4.86
CA TYR A 688 2.43 13.31 5.88
C TYR A 688 1.59 13.91 7.01
N PHE A 689 2.05 15.03 7.58
CA PHE A 689 1.37 15.66 8.70
C PHE A 689 0.06 16.36 8.29
N GLY A 690 -0.05 16.81 7.03
CA GLY A 690 -1.31 17.29 6.47
C GLY A 690 -2.39 16.19 6.47
N VAL A 691 -2.05 15.00 5.98
CA VAL A 691 -2.96 13.83 6.01
C VAL A 691 -3.24 13.37 7.44
N GLN A 692 -2.23 13.33 8.31
CA GLN A 692 -2.39 12.97 9.72
C GLN A 692 -3.37 13.91 10.44
N LYS A 693 -3.30 15.21 10.16
CA LYS A 693 -4.20 16.22 10.72
C LYS A 693 -5.63 15.98 10.24
N ALA A 694 -5.84 15.84 8.94
CA ALA A 694 -7.15 15.62 8.33
C ALA A 694 -7.86 14.35 8.81
N ASN A 695 -7.11 13.33 9.20
CA ASN A 695 -7.64 12.01 9.55
C ASN A 695 -7.76 11.74 11.06
N LYS A 696 -7.70 12.78 11.92
CA LYS A 696 -7.94 12.59 13.36
C LYS A 696 -9.34 11.99 13.58
N PRO A 697 -9.51 11.08 14.54
CA PRO A 697 -10.80 10.37 14.72
C PRO A 697 -12.01 11.24 15.12
N LEU A 698 -11.77 12.41 15.70
CA LEU A 698 -12.73 13.47 15.98
C LEU A 698 -12.07 14.77 15.58
N HIS A 699 -12.55 15.39 14.51
CA HIS A 699 -11.85 16.47 13.83
C HIS A 699 -12.79 17.61 13.42
N ALA A 700 -12.23 18.82 13.27
CA ALA A 700 -12.95 19.97 12.74
C ALA A 700 -12.27 20.52 11.49
N ILE A 701 -13.06 20.79 10.47
CA ILE A 701 -12.67 21.21 9.13
C ILE A 701 -13.15 22.63 8.86
N PHE A 702 -12.28 23.53 8.39
CA PHE A 702 -12.68 24.81 7.82
C PHE A 702 -12.86 24.66 6.30
N ALA A 703 -14.10 24.56 5.84
CA ALA A 703 -14.45 24.41 4.44
C ALA A 703 -14.01 25.64 3.63
N LEU A 704 -13.14 25.43 2.63
CA LEU A 704 -12.52 26.55 1.89
C LEU A 704 -13.46 27.19 0.87
N ASP A 705 -14.56 26.57 0.51
CA ASP A 705 -15.58 27.10 -0.40
C ASP A 705 -16.50 28.11 0.29
N ASP A 706 -17.21 27.69 1.34
CA ASP A 706 -18.26 28.48 2.01
C ASP A 706 -17.83 29.10 3.34
N LYS A 707 -16.60 28.86 3.79
CA LYS A 707 -16.02 29.41 5.03
C LYS A 707 -16.77 28.99 6.30
N THR A 708 -17.44 27.85 6.26
CA THR A 708 -18.11 27.25 7.44
C THR A 708 -17.22 26.19 8.08
N VAL A 709 -17.62 25.72 9.24
CA VAL A 709 -16.90 24.67 9.96
C VAL A 709 -17.75 23.40 9.99
N THR A 710 -17.14 22.30 9.56
CA THR A 710 -17.63 20.94 9.67
C THR A 710 -16.95 20.24 10.82
N VAL A 711 -17.63 19.31 11.50
CA VAL A 711 -17.05 18.41 12.49
C VAL A 711 -17.42 16.97 12.16
N ASP A 712 -16.47 16.08 12.30
CA ASP A 712 -16.67 14.67 12.04
C ASP A 712 -16.27 13.77 13.22
N ASN A 713 -16.82 12.58 13.23
CA ASN A 713 -16.42 11.46 14.09
C ASN A 713 -16.24 10.21 13.22
N LEU A 714 -15.05 9.94 12.79
CA LEU A 714 -14.69 8.77 11.97
C LEU A 714 -14.31 7.54 12.81
N GLY A 715 -14.45 7.64 14.13
CA GLY A 715 -14.23 6.52 15.05
C GLY A 715 -15.42 5.58 15.17
N GLY A 716 -15.23 4.44 15.85
CA GLY A 716 -16.24 3.39 16.04
C GLY A 716 -17.27 3.64 17.13
N THR A 717 -17.16 4.73 17.90
CA THR A 717 -18.04 5.01 19.05
C THR A 717 -18.66 6.40 18.97
N THR A 718 -19.85 6.55 19.55
CA THR A 718 -20.51 7.88 19.64
C THR A 718 -19.68 8.82 20.53
N ARG A 719 -19.51 10.07 20.10
CA ARG A 719 -18.88 11.18 20.83
C ARG A 719 -19.94 12.18 21.25
N SER A 720 -20.16 12.35 22.54
CA SER A 720 -21.12 13.32 23.10
C SER A 720 -20.39 14.41 23.86
N GLY A 721 -21.08 15.57 24.05
CA GLY A 721 -20.50 16.74 24.72
C GLY A 721 -19.39 17.41 23.91
N VAL A 722 -19.48 17.31 22.58
CA VAL A 722 -18.51 17.91 21.65
C VAL A 722 -18.89 19.37 21.40
N THR A 723 -17.93 20.28 21.51
CA THR A 723 -18.04 21.67 21.07
C THR A 723 -16.88 22.02 20.15
N VAL A 724 -17.14 22.90 19.18
CA VAL A 724 -16.11 23.42 18.26
C VAL A 724 -16.06 24.93 18.43
N GLU A 725 -14.90 25.42 18.80
CA GLU A 725 -14.56 26.85 18.88
C GLU A 725 -13.75 27.23 17.63
N ALA A 726 -14.15 28.28 16.94
CA ALA A 726 -13.46 28.83 15.77
C ALA A 726 -13.02 30.27 16.06
N LYS A 727 -11.69 30.47 16.04
CA LYS A 727 -11.08 31.80 16.23
C LYS A 727 -10.43 32.25 14.95
N VAL A 728 -10.62 33.52 14.60
CA VAL A 728 -9.97 34.15 13.46
C VAL A 728 -8.95 35.18 13.96
N TYR A 729 -7.74 35.08 13.46
CA TYR A 729 -6.64 35.99 13.83
C TYR A 729 -6.08 36.71 12.60
N ASN A 730 -5.59 37.90 12.81
CA ASN A 730 -4.71 38.54 11.82
C ASN A 730 -3.24 38.08 12.01
N THR A 731 -2.36 38.46 11.10
CA THR A 731 -0.92 38.14 11.18
C THR A 731 -0.19 38.74 12.39
N ALA A 732 -0.77 39.73 13.05
CA ALA A 732 -0.27 40.28 14.30
C ALA A 732 -0.80 39.56 15.55
N GLY A 733 -1.52 38.43 15.39
CA GLY A 733 -2.04 37.62 16.49
C GLY A 733 -3.28 38.20 17.21
N THR A 734 -3.91 39.24 16.63
CA THR A 734 -5.14 39.83 17.21
C THR A 734 -6.34 38.99 16.80
N VAL A 735 -7.18 38.61 17.77
CA VAL A 735 -8.45 37.93 17.53
C VAL A 735 -9.42 38.86 16.81
N LEU A 736 -9.91 38.50 15.67
CA LEU A 736 -10.89 39.20 14.85
C LEU A 736 -12.31 38.70 15.04
N ASP A 737 -12.44 37.40 15.29
CA ASP A 737 -13.73 36.70 15.56
C ASP A 737 -13.47 35.50 16.48
N ASP A 738 -14.47 35.19 17.31
CA ASP A 738 -14.43 34.04 18.23
C ASP A 738 -15.85 33.49 18.40
N LYS A 739 -16.12 32.32 17.90
CA LYS A 739 -17.44 31.67 17.93
C LYS A 739 -17.32 30.22 18.33
N THR A 740 -18.27 29.78 19.15
CA THR A 740 -18.35 28.39 19.61
C THR A 740 -19.70 27.79 19.25
N SER A 741 -19.69 26.53 18.79
CA SER A 741 -20.91 25.76 18.52
C SER A 741 -21.68 25.45 19.81
N GLY A 742 -22.95 25.05 19.65
CA GLY A 742 -23.64 24.34 20.72
C GLY A 742 -23.00 22.99 21.04
N SER A 743 -23.43 22.35 22.12
CA SER A 743 -22.99 20.99 22.45
C SER A 743 -23.58 19.98 21.45
N LEU A 744 -22.72 19.16 20.86
CA LEU A 744 -23.04 18.21 19.80
C LEU A 744 -22.90 16.77 20.28
N SER A 745 -23.60 15.86 19.60
CA SER A 745 -23.43 14.41 19.74
C SER A 745 -23.28 13.80 18.36
N LEU A 746 -22.12 13.21 18.10
CA LEU A 746 -21.77 12.60 16.83
C LEU A 746 -21.72 11.08 16.98
N ALA A 747 -22.63 10.37 16.32
CA ALA A 747 -22.55 8.92 16.21
C ALA A 747 -21.26 8.49 15.46
N SER A 748 -20.94 7.20 15.51
CA SER A 748 -19.88 6.63 14.68
C SER A 748 -20.10 6.95 13.20
N GLN A 749 -19.03 7.33 12.49
CA GLN A 749 -19.03 7.69 11.07
C GLN A 749 -19.98 8.86 10.74
N LYS A 750 -20.14 9.81 11.66
CA LYS A 750 -21.03 10.96 11.49
C LYS A 750 -20.21 12.22 11.14
N VAL A 751 -20.64 12.87 10.06
CA VAL A 751 -20.18 14.21 9.65
C VAL A 751 -21.33 15.20 9.86
N MET A 752 -21.02 16.38 10.41
CA MET A 752 -21.98 17.49 10.62
C MET A 752 -21.37 18.77 10.05
N ASN A 753 -21.91 19.22 8.92
CA ASN A 753 -21.47 20.47 8.28
C ASN A 753 -22.09 21.70 8.96
N LYS A 754 -21.43 22.84 8.80
CA LYS A 754 -21.94 24.18 9.19
C LYS A 754 -22.27 24.32 10.67
N VAL A 755 -21.48 23.67 11.54
CA VAL A 755 -21.68 23.76 13.01
C VAL A 755 -21.28 25.10 13.58
N VAL A 756 -20.36 25.82 12.91
CA VAL A 756 -19.93 27.20 13.19
C VAL A 756 -19.68 27.93 11.87
N THR A 757 -19.94 29.23 11.84
CA THR A 757 -19.57 30.11 10.70
C THR A 757 -18.78 31.30 11.25
N PRO A 758 -17.44 31.23 11.22
CA PRO A 758 -16.59 32.31 11.63
C PRO A 758 -16.69 33.52 10.67
N THR A 759 -16.46 34.72 11.17
CA THR A 759 -16.41 35.93 10.36
C THR A 759 -14.96 36.15 9.92
N VAL A 760 -14.66 35.99 8.65
CA VAL A 760 -13.34 36.22 8.10
C VAL A 760 -13.16 37.66 7.58
N PRO A 761 -11.93 38.20 7.49
CA PRO A 761 -11.65 39.51 6.90
C PRO A 761 -12.15 39.61 5.46
N THR A 762 -12.48 40.86 5.05
CA THR A 762 -12.92 41.17 3.68
C THR A 762 -12.02 42.16 2.94
N ALA A 763 -11.10 42.82 3.66
CA ALA A 763 -10.15 43.77 3.05
C ALA A 763 -9.18 43.01 2.11
N ALA A 764 -8.96 43.51 0.91
CA ALA A 764 -8.12 42.87 -0.10
C ALA A 764 -6.68 42.62 0.39
N ASN A 765 -6.05 41.55 -0.07
CA ASN A 765 -4.68 41.17 0.26
C ASN A 765 -4.42 40.99 1.77
N THR A 766 -5.45 40.53 2.52
CA THR A 766 -5.31 40.29 3.95
C THR A 766 -5.06 38.81 4.19
N VAL A 767 -3.95 38.47 4.82
CA VAL A 767 -3.67 37.12 5.34
C VAL A 767 -4.23 37.01 6.75
N TYR A 768 -4.89 35.89 7.03
CA TYR A 768 -5.47 35.61 8.34
C TYR A 768 -5.34 34.12 8.68
N PHE A 769 -5.45 33.82 9.96
CA PHE A 769 -5.46 32.45 10.46
C PHE A 769 -6.86 32.10 10.98
N VAL A 770 -7.23 30.82 10.84
CA VAL A 770 -8.42 30.24 11.48
C VAL A 770 -7.96 29.08 12.35
N GLU A 771 -8.19 29.19 13.66
CA GLU A 771 -7.92 28.14 14.63
C GLU A 771 -9.23 27.48 15.01
N LEU A 772 -9.27 26.14 14.88
CA LEU A 772 -10.36 25.30 15.32
C LEU A 772 -9.94 24.48 16.52
N LEU A 773 -10.71 24.57 17.60
CA LEU A 773 -10.50 23.83 18.85
C LEU A 773 -11.69 22.91 19.10
N VAL A 774 -11.47 21.61 19.02
CA VAL A 774 -12.50 20.61 19.34
C VAL A 774 -12.36 20.20 20.80
N ARG A 775 -13.41 20.38 21.58
CA ARG A 775 -13.44 19.94 22.97
C ARG A 775 -14.49 18.87 23.17
N GLN A 776 -14.16 17.85 23.96
CA GLN A 776 -15.11 16.85 24.42
C GLN A 776 -15.23 16.93 25.95
N ASN A 777 -16.44 17.20 26.44
CA ASN A 777 -16.69 17.43 27.87
C ASN A 777 -15.74 18.48 28.48
N GLY A 778 -15.42 19.52 27.72
CA GLY A 778 -14.52 20.61 28.12
C GLY A 778 -13.02 20.37 27.88
N ASN A 779 -12.58 19.15 27.65
CA ASN A 779 -11.18 18.82 27.36
C ASN A 779 -10.88 19.03 25.89
N LEU A 780 -9.78 19.69 25.56
CA LEU A 780 -9.26 19.81 24.20
C LEU A 780 -8.85 18.43 23.69
N VAL A 781 -9.38 18.03 22.53
CA VAL A 781 -9.14 16.72 21.92
C VAL A 781 -8.60 16.81 20.50
N ASP A 782 -8.80 17.95 19.83
CA ASP A 782 -8.20 18.23 18.53
C ASP A 782 -8.01 19.74 18.35
N ARG A 783 -6.98 20.10 17.61
CA ARG A 783 -6.62 21.46 17.22
C ARG A 783 -6.21 21.46 15.75
N ASN A 784 -6.78 22.37 14.98
CA ASN A 784 -6.44 22.56 13.58
C ASN A 784 -6.28 24.05 13.27
N VAL A 785 -5.26 24.43 12.51
CA VAL A 785 -4.99 25.82 12.17
C VAL A 785 -4.85 25.97 10.67
N TYR A 786 -5.60 26.92 10.12
CA TYR A 786 -5.54 27.30 8.70
C TYR A 786 -4.92 28.67 8.55
N TRP A 787 -4.22 28.86 7.44
CA TRP A 787 -3.79 30.17 6.98
C TRP A 787 -4.43 30.44 5.62
N ALA A 788 -4.98 31.59 5.43
CA ALA A 788 -5.76 31.92 4.26
C ALA A 788 -5.56 33.38 3.85
N SER A 789 -5.94 33.68 2.62
CA SER A 789 -5.90 35.05 2.08
C SER A 789 -7.28 35.45 1.57
N THR A 790 -7.60 36.73 1.73
CA THR A 790 -8.78 37.34 1.09
C THR A 790 -8.62 37.49 -0.44
N THR A 791 -7.39 37.31 -0.93
CA THR A 791 -7.10 37.10 -2.36
C THR A 791 -6.93 35.61 -2.56
N PRO A 792 -7.97 34.87 -3.02
CA PRO A 792 -7.95 33.42 -3.08
C PRO A 792 -7.22 32.91 -4.33
N ASP A 793 -6.94 31.62 -4.35
CA ASP A 793 -6.65 30.89 -5.59
C ASP A 793 -7.89 30.88 -6.50
N ILE A 794 -7.72 31.11 -7.79
CA ILE A 794 -8.79 31.03 -8.79
C ILE A 794 -8.33 30.15 -9.96
N THR A 795 -8.92 28.99 -10.07
CA THR A 795 -8.67 28.02 -11.14
C THR A 795 -9.38 28.44 -12.45
N ASN A 796 -8.69 28.34 -13.55
CA ASN A 796 -9.27 28.40 -14.88
C ASN A 796 -9.78 27.02 -15.29
N TRP A 797 -10.99 26.69 -14.90
CA TRP A 797 -11.54 25.35 -15.11
C TRP A 797 -11.58 24.92 -16.57
N SER A 798 -11.89 25.82 -17.50
CA SER A 798 -11.92 25.47 -18.93
C SER A 798 -10.55 25.07 -19.50
N SER A 799 -9.47 25.48 -18.85
CA SER A 799 -8.11 25.10 -19.24
C SER A 799 -7.51 24.03 -18.34
N THR A 800 -8.15 23.73 -17.21
CA THR A 800 -7.73 22.72 -16.23
C THR A 800 -8.26 21.33 -16.59
N ILE A 801 -9.50 21.25 -17.04
CA ILE A 801 -10.13 19.98 -17.41
C ILE A 801 -9.28 19.27 -18.48
N GLY A 802 -8.94 18.02 -18.24
CA GLY A 802 -8.06 17.23 -19.10
C GLY A 802 -6.55 17.49 -18.93
N GLN A 803 -6.15 18.32 -17.93
CA GLN A 803 -4.74 18.51 -17.56
C GLN A 803 -4.45 17.82 -16.21
N PRO A 804 -3.22 17.33 -15.98
CA PRO A 804 -2.87 16.75 -14.68
C PRO A 804 -2.80 17.78 -13.54
N GLN A 805 -2.65 19.08 -13.87
CA GLN A 805 -2.53 20.20 -12.92
C GLN A 805 -3.63 21.22 -13.09
N ALA A 806 -3.84 22.07 -12.09
CA ALA A 806 -4.67 23.25 -12.23
C ALA A 806 -3.98 24.34 -13.07
N VAL A 807 -4.71 24.95 -13.98
CA VAL A 807 -4.31 26.19 -14.67
C VAL A 807 -4.91 27.36 -13.91
N MET A 808 -4.06 28.29 -13.45
CA MET A 808 -4.48 29.35 -12.56
C MET A 808 -4.70 30.67 -13.30
N THR A 809 -5.76 31.39 -12.92
CA THR A 809 -5.92 32.81 -13.27
C THR A 809 -5.43 33.73 -12.14
N GLN A 810 -5.43 33.24 -10.91
CA GLN A 810 -4.94 33.96 -9.74
C GLN A 810 -4.45 32.95 -8.69
N TYR A 811 -3.35 33.28 -8.03
CA TYR A 811 -2.85 32.56 -6.86
C TYR A 811 -3.21 33.30 -5.58
N ALA A 812 -3.44 32.56 -4.51
CA ALA A 812 -3.65 33.15 -3.19
C ALA A 812 -2.44 33.97 -2.75
N ASN A 813 -2.67 35.18 -2.23
CA ASN A 813 -1.58 36.03 -1.77
C ASN A 813 -1.29 35.79 -0.27
N LEU A 814 -0.35 34.89 -0.01
CA LEU A 814 0.12 34.51 1.33
C LEU A 814 1.49 35.13 1.67
N LYS A 815 2.04 35.99 0.82
CA LYS A 815 3.39 36.58 0.96
C LYS A 815 3.64 37.35 2.26
N ALA A 816 2.57 37.80 2.94
CA ALA A 816 2.69 38.44 4.25
C ALA A 816 3.25 37.47 5.33
N LEU A 817 3.16 36.16 5.15
CA LEU A 817 3.77 35.17 6.05
C LEU A 817 5.30 35.26 6.10
N GLN A 818 5.96 35.69 5.01
CA GLN A 818 7.40 35.95 4.96
C GLN A 818 7.84 37.08 5.93
N SER A 819 6.91 37.94 6.31
CA SER A 819 7.18 39.11 7.17
C SER A 819 6.69 38.91 8.60
N LEU A 820 6.33 37.68 9.00
CA LEU A 820 5.98 37.39 10.39
C LEU A 820 7.15 37.75 11.32
N PRO A 821 6.89 38.44 12.43
CA PRO A 821 7.93 38.67 13.44
C PRO A 821 8.49 37.36 13.98
N GLN A 822 9.75 37.36 14.38
CA GLN A 822 10.38 36.19 14.96
C GLN A 822 9.68 35.82 16.29
N SER A 823 9.27 34.58 16.46
CA SER A 823 8.65 34.07 17.68
C SER A 823 9.69 33.56 18.67
N SER A 824 9.34 33.59 19.95
CA SER A 824 10.15 33.06 21.05
C SER A 824 9.57 31.75 21.52
N ILE A 825 10.14 30.66 21.06
CA ILE A 825 9.69 29.28 21.36
C ILE A 825 10.60 28.68 22.44
N THR A 826 10.01 27.93 23.35
CA THR A 826 10.72 27.06 24.30
C THR A 826 10.18 25.65 24.19
N ALA A 827 11.02 24.70 24.52
CA ALA A 827 10.62 23.29 24.55
C ALA A 827 11.19 22.58 25.77
N THR A 828 10.47 21.59 26.26
CA THR A 828 10.97 20.62 27.23
C THR A 828 10.71 19.21 26.69
N ALA A 829 11.66 18.30 26.90
CA ALA A 829 11.54 16.94 26.41
C ALA A 829 11.89 15.93 27.53
N THR A 830 11.15 14.82 27.55
CA THR A 830 11.40 13.69 28.46
C THR A 830 11.25 12.39 27.71
N THR A 831 12.02 11.37 28.11
CA THR A 831 11.93 10.03 27.52
C THR A 831 11.49 9.01 28.58
N THR A 832 10.59 8.11 28.19
CA THR A 832 10.13 6.98 29.00
C THR A 832 10.26 5.67 28.26
N SER A 833 10.38 4.55 28.98
CA SER A 833 10.30 3.22 28.37
C SER A 833 8.84 2.91 28.04
N GLN A 834 8.56 2.68 26.78
CA GLN A 834 7.22 2.34 26.28
C GLN A 834 7.33 1.52 25.00
N ALA A 835 6.68 0.38 24.95
CA ALA A 835 6.55 -0.38 23.72
C ALA A 835 5.67 0.37 22.70
N GLY A 836 6.10 0.38 21.47
CA GLY A 836 5.43 1.05 20.35
C GLY A 836 5.45 0.23 19.06
N PRO A 837 4.92 0.80 17.98
CA PRO A 837 4.93 0.16 16.65
C PRO A 837 6.35 -0.20 16.17
N ALA A 838 6.43 -1.20 15.29
CA ALA A 838 7.68 -1.61 14.63
C ALA A 838 8.87 -1.90 15.57
N GLY A 839 8.60 -2.32 16.80
CA GLY A 839 9.65 -2.62 17.80
C GLY A 839 10.22 -1.38 18.50
N ALA A 840 9.56 -0.23 18.43
CA ALA A 840 9.89 0.91 19.28
C ALA A 840 9.79 0.53 20.77
N ASP A 841 10.73 1.01 21.59
CA ASP A 841 10.82 0.71 23.00
C ASP A 841 10.91 1.97 23.89
N ARG A 842 10.83 3.14 23.26
CA ARG A 842 10.88 4.45 23.92
C ARG A 842 9.78 5.36 23.40
N LEU A 843 9.31 6.23 24.30
CA LEU A 843 8.44 7.35 23.98
C LEU A 843 9.13 8.63 24.44
N VAL A 844 9.38 9.55 23.52
CA VAL A 844 9.71 10.93 23.83
C VAL A 844 8.43 11.75 23.90
N THR A 845 8.34 12.63 24.91
CA THR A 845 7.26 13.61 25.08
C THR A 845 7.89 14.99 25.04
N VAL A 846 7.45 15.82 24.13
CA VAL A 846 7.95 17.18 23.91
C VAL A 846 6.80 18.17 24.14
N THR A 847 6.99 19.14 25.03
CA THR A 847 6.05 20.26 25.17
C THR A 847 6.69 21.49 24.55
N VAL A 848 6.08 21.99 23.50
CA VAL A 848 6.48 23.20 22.79
C VAL A 848 5.60 24.34 23.25
N THR A 849 6.18 25.48 23.62
CA THR A 849 5.45 26.65 24.12
C THR A 849 5.89 27.91 23.38
N ASN A 850 4.92 28.71 22.94
CA ASN A 850 5.18 30.05 22.43
C ASN A 850 5.19 31.05 23.59
N ASN A 851 6.38 31.53 23.95
CA ASN A 851 6.61 32.51 25.03
C ASN A 851 6.82 33.94 24.53
N SER A 852 6.41 34.26 23.31
CA SER A 852 6.55 35.61 22.74
C SER A 852 5.85 36.64 23.61
N ALA A 853 6.54 37.71 23.96
CA ALA A 853 6.00 38.77 24.82
C ALA A 853 5.02 39.71 24.09
N THR A 854 5.05 39.72 22.75
CA THR A 854 4.15 40.45 21.87
C THR A 854 3.26 39.46 21.13
N PRO A 855 2.09 39.87 20.63
CA PRO A 855 1.26 38.95 19.79
C PRO A 855 2.00 38.51 18.54
N THR A 856 2.72 37.42 18.65
CA THR A 856 3.54 36.85 17.58
C THR A 856 3.24 35.35 17.49
N VAL A 857 2.60 34.95 16.41
CA VAL A 857 2.34 33.52 16.16
C VAL A 857 3.66 32.79 15.96
N GLY A 858 3.82 31.63 16.57
CA GLY A 858 4.84 30.63 16.20
C GLY A 858 4.25 29.75 15.13
N PHE A 859 4.60 30.01 13.88
CA PHE A 859 3.98 29.41 12.71
C PHE A 859 4.76 28.19 12.24
N PHE A 860 4.06 27.07 11.97
CA PHE A 860 4.57 25.86 11.37
C PHE A 860 5.78 25.29 12.14
N LEU A 861 5.58 25.04 13.43
CA LEU A 861 6.61 24.55 14.36
C LEU A 861 6.79 23.05 14.21
N ARG A 862 8.02 22.64 13.97
CA ARG A 862 8.41 21.23 13.75
C ARG A 862 9.37 20.75 14.82
N ALA A 863 9.13 19.54 15.34
CA ALA A 863 10.02 18.81 16.23
C ALA A 863 10.62 17.60 15.53
N ASP A 864 11.94 17.42 15.64
CA ASP A 864 12.65 16.25 15.14
C ASP A 864 13.49 15.60 16.25
N LEU A 865 13.61 14.28 16.21
CA LEU A 865 14.40 13.52 17.19
C LEU A 865 15.75 13.12 16.57
N ARG A 866 16.84 13.47 17.29
CA ARG A 866 18.21 13.37 16.78
C ARG A 866 19.15 12.70 17.75
N ARG A 867 20.23 12.15 17.25
CA ARG A 867 21.37 11.70 18.04
C ARG A 867 22.23 12.90 18.43
N GLY A 868 22.49 13.06 19.73
CA GLY A 868 23.27 14.17 20.22
C GLY A 868 24.14 13.81 21.43
N THR A 869 24.70 14.85 22.05
CA THR A 869 25.50 14.78 23.27
C THR A 869 24.65 15.07 24.51
N ALA A 870 25.18 14.76 25.68
CA ALA A 870 24.53 15.10 26.96
C ALA A 870 24.38 16.62 27.19
N SER A 871 25.08 17.48 26.45
CA SER A 871 24.93 18.93 26.47
C SER A 871 23.85 19.45 25.51
N GLY A 872 23.19 18.56 24.74
CA GLY A 872 22.13 18.93 23.79
C GLY A 872 22.64 19.30 22.41
N THR A 873 23.93 19.10 22.11
CA THR A 873 24.46 19.35 20.75
C THR A 873 24.25 18.10 19.90
N GLU A 874 23.63 18.26 18.73
CA GLU A 874 23.50 17.16 17.78
C GLU A 874 24.85 16.65 17.25
N LEU A 875 24.92 15.38 16.89
CA LEU A 875 26.10 14.81 16.22
C LEU A 875 26.18 15.30 14.77
N SER A 876 27.39 15.27 14.22
CA SER A 876 27.61 15.59 12.81
C SER A 876 27.14 14.47 11.88
N GLY A 877 26.77 14.79 10.66
CA GLY A 877 26.30 13.87 9.65
C GLY A 877 24.82 13.53 9.77
N ASP A 878 24.38 12.43 9.19
CA ASP A 878 22.99 11.97 9.31
C ASP A 878 22.74 11.48 10.75
N ASN A 879 22.08 12.31 11.53
CA ASN A 879 21.87 12.10 12.97
C ASN A 879 20.39 11.98 13.34
N GLU A 880 19.49 12.14 12.39
CA GLU A 880 18.05 11.96 12.61
C GLU A 880 17.72 10.51 12.98
N LEU A 881 16.75 10.31 13.87
CA LEU A 881 16.19 9.00 14.18
C LEU A 881 15.05 8.67 13.23
N GLN A 882 15.37 8.04 12.10
CA GLN A 882 14.39 7.65 11.08
C GLN A 882 13.31 6.66 11.56
N SER A 883 13.53 6.02 12.72
CA SER A 883 12.50 5.17 13.34
C SER A 883 11.48 5.95 14.17
N SER A 884 11.63 7.26 14.31
CA SER A 884 10.70 8.08 15.09
C SER A 884 9.34 8.16 14.39
N LEU A 885 8.28 7.96 15.17
CA LEU A 885 6.90 8.05 14.70
C LEU A 885 6.15 9.08 15.54
N TRP A 886 5.92 10.25 14.96
CA TRP A 886 5.34 11.41 15.61
C TRP A 886 3.81 11.38 15.65
N SER A 887 3.23 11.82 16.79
CA SER A 887 1.78 11.92 16.99
C SER A 887 1.14 13.11 16.29
N ASP A 888 1.92 14.16 16.06
CA ASP A 888 1.58 15.39 15.34
C ASP A 888 2.88 16.18 15.08
N ASN A 889 2.85 17.13 14.17
CA ASN A 889 3.95 18.06 13.91
C ASN A 889 3.46 19.26 13.08
N ASP A 890 4.37 20.17 12.73
CA ASP A 890 4.08 21.35 11.92
C ASP A 890 2.95 22.22 12.53
N VAL A 891 2.99 22.36 13.87
CA VAL A 891 1.95 23.02 14.67
C VAL A 891 2.11 24.54 14.69
N THR A 892 1.00 25.25 14.93
CA THR A 892 0.99 26.71 15.01
C THR A 892 0.45 27.15 16.38
N LEU A 893 1.18 28.00 17.09
CA LEU A 893 0.88 28.40 18.47
C LEU A 893 0.86 29.91 18.63
N TRP A 894 -0.16 30.43 19.31
CA TRP A 894 -0.21 31.84 19.75
C TRP A 894 0.53 32.06 21.08
N PRO A 895 0.87 33.27 21.45
CA PRO A 895 1.57 33.56 22.72
C PRO A 895 0.82 32.97 23.94
N GLY A 896 1.57 32.25 24.76
CA GLY A 896 1.05 31.58 25.96
C GLY A 896 0.45 30.19 25.72
N GLU A 897 0.36 29.76 24.47
CA GLU A 897 -0.09 28.42 24.15
C GLU A 897 1.04 27.42 24.16
N SER A 898 0.67 26.17 24.46
CA SER A 898 1.58 25.03 24.46
C SER A 898 0.90 23.85 23.77
N GLU A 899 1.69 23.04 23.05
CA GLU A 899 1.27 21.76 22.52
C GLU A 899 2.24 20.68 22.94
N THR A 900 1.70 19.49 23.20
CA THR A 900 2.50 18.31 23.58
C THR A 900 2.52 17.31 22.43
N LEU A 901 3.70 17.14 21.84
CA LEU A 901 3.98 16.20 20.79
C LEU A 901 4.65 14.96 21.40
N THR A 902 4.37 13.78 20.83
CA THR A 902 5.03 12.55 21.25
C THR A 902 5.60 11.83 20.05
N ALA A 903 6.72 11.13 20.23
CA ALA A 903 7.22 10.20 19.23
C ALA A 903 7.70 8.89 19.87
N THR A 904 7.33 7.77 19.26
CA THR A 904 7.93 6.48 19.59
C THR A 904 9.17 6.25 18.76
N TYR A 905 10.19 5.59 19.31
CA TYR A 905 11.44 5.29 18.61
C TYR A 905 12.13 4.06 19.19
N LYS A 906 13.12 3.51 18.47
CA LYS A 906 13.98 2.42 18.97
C LYS A 906 15.20 2.98 19.66
N SER A 907 15.44 2.61 20.93
CA SER A 907 16.63 3.03 21.67
C SER A 907 17.94 2.55 21.02
N ALA A 908 17.91 1.44 20.29
CA ALA A 908 19.04 0.93 19.54
C ALA A 908 19.55 1.92 18.46
N ASP A 909 18.65 2.70 17.87
CA ASP A 909 18.99 3.66 16.80
C ASP A 909 19.75 4.87 17.32
N LEU A 910 19.77 5.09 18.65
CA LEU A 910 20.64 6.08 19.28
C LEU A 910 22.13 5.71 19.18
N GLN A 911 22.45 4.44 19.02
CA GLN A 911 23.87 3.95 18.94
C GLN A 911 24.72 4.43 20.13
N GLY A 912 24.11 4.56 21.30
CA GLY A 912 24.76 5.05 22.52
C GLY A 912 24.79 6.58 22.67
N ALA A 913 24.27 7.33 21.72
CA ALA A 913 24.11 8.78 21.82
C ALA A 913 22.97 9.18 22.77
N THR A 914 22.94 10.45 23.14
CA THR A 914 21.82 11.03 23.91
C THR A 914 20.72 11.46 22.94
N PRO A 915 19.42 11.19 23.23
CA PRO A 915 18.33 11.70 22.42
C PRO A 915 18.21 13.22 22.63
N VAL A 916 18.22 13.96 21.53
CA VAL A 916 18.05 15.41 21.46
C VAL A 916 16.86 15.71 20.56
N VAL A 917 15.95 16.55 21.03
CA VAL A 917 14.86 17.08 20.23
C VAL A 917 15.24 18.46 19.73
N SER A 918 15.23 18.65 18.41
CA SER A 918 15.29 19.98 17.80
C SER A 918 13.88 20.47 17.51
N VAL A 919 13.62 21.75 17.79
CA VAL A 919 12.37 22.43 17.44
C VAL A 919 12.71 23.68 16.65
N SER A 920 12.07 23.84 15.48
CA SER A 920 12.20 25.03 14.62
C SER A 920 10.86 25.33 13.96
N GLY A 921 10.75 26.42 13.23
CA GLY A 921 9.56 26.73 12.44
C GLY A 921 9.75 27.96 11.57
N TRP A 922 8.77 28.26 10.74
CA TRP A 922 8.80 29.33 9.74
C TRP A 922 9.37 30.66 10.26
N ASN A 923 8.95 31.07 11.43
CA ASN A 923 9.44 32.30 12.10
C ASN A 923 10.00 32.03 13.51
N ALA A 924 10.40 30.77 13.78
CA ALA A 924 10.99 30.35 15.04
C ALA A 924 12.41 29.83 14.82
N PRO A 925 13.45 30.46 15.43
CA PRO A 925 14.79 29.92 15.36
C PRO A 925 14.85 28.55 16.02
N ARG A 926 15.70 27.69 15.47
CA ARG A 926 15.93 26.35 16.01
C ARG A 926 16.44 26.41 17.46
N ILE A 927 15.87 25.57 18.28
CA ILE A 927 16.33 25.26 19.64
C ILE A 927 16.52 23.74 19.78
N ASP A 928 17.50 23.33 20.58
CA ASP A 928 17.77 21.93 20.84
C ASP A 928 17.63 21.65 22.35
N VAL A 929 16.93 20.58 22.71
CA VAL A 929 16.71 20.16 24.09
C VAL A 929 17.01 18.69 24.27
N VAL A 930 17.70 18.33 25.36
CA VAL A 930 17.97 16.96 25.72
C VAL A 930 16.66 16.31 26.17
N ALA A 931 16.32 15.14 25.62
CA ALA A 931 15.20 14.33 26.06
C ALA A 931 15.66 13.39 27.18
N GLY A 932 15.60 13.90 28.42
CA GLY A 932 16.09 13.24 29.65
C GLY A 932 15.17 12.13 30.21
#